data_334eb28a31b8e826b4a110de7ff80a72
#
_entry.id   334eb28a31b8e826b4a110de7ff80a72
#
_cell.length_a   1.000
_cell.length_b   1.000
_cell.length_c   1.000
_cell.angle_alpha   90.00
_cell.angle_beta   90.00
_cell.angle_gamma   90.00
#
_symmetry.space_group_name_H-M   'P 1'
#
loop_
_entity.id
_entity.type
_entity.pdbx_description
1 polymer ?
#
loop_
_entity_poly.entity_id
_entity_poly.type
_entity_poly.pdbx_seq_one_letter_code
_entity_poly.pdbx_strand_id
1 'polypeptide(L)'
;MEYNFRKIEEKWQKVWKETEVYKTDVNFSKPKFYILDMFPYPSGAGLHVGHPLGYIASDIFARYKRQKGFNVLHPMGYDSFGLPAEQYAIQTGEHPAISTERNIKRYRSQLDRLGFSFDWNREFKTSDPSYYRWTQWTFIQLFHYYYCNDLQKAKPIADLISHFEKHGTEQLNVASTNVLNFTSEEWKEFSENEKQNVLLNYRLAYIAETWVNWCPKLGCVLANDEVVNCLSVRGGFAVERKLMKQWILRVSAYADRLLEGLNKLQWNDSIKEIQRNWIGRSEGAFIQFPIQNSELTVDVFTTRPDTIFGVSYMALCPEHSLIDKITTQERKDEVAQFLSEVINLSEVERAAEAKKIRGVFTGAYVIHPFTNESIPIWIADYVLAGYGTGAIMAVPAHDSRDYAFAKYFNLPIKEVIAGGDITKEAFEAKEGICVNSSFIDGKNVYDGGKAVIDKIIEKKIGYGTVNYRLRDAIFSRQRYWGEPFPIYYKDGIPYTLDEEELPLTLPQVDKFLPTEQGEPPLARAENWKTKDGYPLETCTMPGFAGSSGYYLRYMDPHNNDEYFSKEANEYWQNVDVYVGGAEHATGHLIYARFWNKFLFDIGLCCRDEPFEKLINQGMIQGRSNFVYKIIGTNTFVSYGEKDKYSVIPLHVDVNLVKNDRLNIEKFKHWQPEFANAEFILENGKYICGWEMEKMSKSKFNVQNPDDLVEKYGADTLRMYEMFLGPIELSKPWDTNGIEGVHRFLKKFWRLFHQNDNSEFYLSTDKPSAQELKILHKTIKKVQDDNERFSFNTAVSTFMIATNELLDLQCNKRDILLPLAILLSAYAPHITEELWHLAGNKNSIVDANYPIFDASCVEETSHIYPISFNGKTRLQREFSVQLTQKELETLVLADAEVQKWLDNKTPKRIIIVPKKIINIVV
;
A
#
# COMPACT_ATOMS: atom_id res chain seq x y z
N MET A 1 1.92 -33.43 -32.41
CA MET A 1 0.71 -32.82 -31.81
C MET A 1 0.92 -31.32 -31.76
N GLU A 2 0.06 -30.52 -32.38
CA GLU A 2 0.19 -29.07 -32.35
C GLU A 2 -0.10 -28.54 -30.92
N TYR A 3 0.61 -27.50 -30.48
CA TYR A 3 0.38 -26.85 -29.19
C TYR A 3 -1.01 -26.22 -29.12
N ASN A 4 -1.97 -26.91 -28.54
CA ASN A 4 -3.33 -26.46 -28.35
C ASN A 4 -3.52 -25.98 -26.89
N PHE A 5 -3.12 -24.74 -26.62
CA PHE A 5 -3.18 -24.18 -25.28
C PHE A 5 -4.60 -24.20 -24.67
N ARG A 6 -5.68 -23.97 -25.46
CA ARG A 6 -7.06 -23.95 -24.94
C ARG A 6 -7.46 -25.28 -24.31
N LYS A 7 -7.20 -26.39 -25.02
CA LYS A 7 -7.52 -27.74 -24.50
C LYS A 7 -6.65 -28.12 -23.30
N ILE A 8 -5.38 -27.71 -23.32
CA ILE A 8 -4.43 -27.99 -22.25
C ILE A 8 -4.83 -27.22 -20.98
N GLU A 9 -5.11 -25.93 -21.09
CA GLU A 9 -5.52 -25.07 -19.98
C GLU A 9 -6.85 -25.53 -19.38
N GLU A 10 -7.87 -25.76 -20.17
CA GLU A 10 -9.17 -26.27 -19.73
C GLU A 10 -9.06 -27.61 -18.98
N LYS A 11 -8.25 -28.54 -19.51
CA LYS A 11 -8.00 -29.84 -18.88
C LYS A 11 -7.39 -29.67 -17.49
N TRP A 12 -6.29 -28.91 -17.38
CA TRP A 12 -5.55 -28.84 -16.12
C TRP A 12 -6.22 -27.98 -15.06
N GLN A 13 -6.89 -26.91 -15.44
CA GLN A 13 -7.72 -26.11 -14.51
C GLN A 13 -8.81 -26.99 -13.89
N LYS A 14 -9.45 -27.86 -14.68
CA LYS A 14 -10.43 -28.81 -14.17
C LYS A 14 -9.80 -29.83 -13.22
N VAL A 15 -8.68 -30.45 -13.59
CA VAL A 15 -7.98 -31.47 -12.78
C VAL A 15 -7.53 -30.86 -11.45
N TRP A 16 -6.87 -29.71 -11.44
CA TRP A 16 -6.40 -29.05 -10.22
C TRP A 16 -7.54 -28.71 -9.25
N LYS A 17 -8.69 -28.30 -9.80
CA LYS A 17 -9.88 -28.03 -9.02
C LYS A 17 -10.48 -29.30 -8.39
N GLU A 18 -10.60 -30.37 -9.17
CA GLU A 18 -11.17 -31.65 -8.72
C GLU A 18 -10.27 -32.38 -7.71
N THR A 19 -8.96 -32.25 -7.84
CA THR A 19 -7.98 -32.88 -6.95
C THR A 19 -7.57 -32.02 -5.75
N GLU A 20 -8.03 -30.76 -5.69
CA GLU A 20 -7.62 -29.78 -4.65
C GLU A 20 -6.10 -29.74 -4.45
N VAL A 21 -5.32 -29.82 -5.53
CA VAL A 21 -3.86 -30.00 -5.50
C VAL A 21 -3.09 -28.93 -4.70
N TYR A 22 -3.70 -27.77 -4.49
CA TYR A 22 -3.11 -26.67 -3.74
C TYR A 22 -3.59 -26.55 -2.28
N LYS A 23 -4.47 -27.46 -1.83
CA LYS A 23 -4.93 -27.51 -0.45
C LYS A 23 -3.76 -27.68 0.51
N THR A 24 -3.77 -26.90 1.59
CA THR A 24 -2.66 -26.82 2.52
C THR A 24 -3.17 -26.90 3.96
N ASP A 25 -2.71 -27.89 4.72
CA ASP A 25 -3.02 -28.07 6.12
C ASP A 25 -1.79 -27.78 7.00
N VAL A 26 -1.98 -27.61 8.31
CA VAL A 26 -0.89 -27.50 9.29
C VAL A 26 -0.04 -28.77 9.25
N ASN A 27 1.27 -28.64 9.10
CA ASN A 27 2.20 -29.76 9.03
C ASN A 27 3.58 -29.40 9.60
N PHE A 28 3.77 -29.65 10.89
CA PHE A 28 5.03 -29.36 11.60
C PHE A 28 6.25 -30.18 11.11
N SER A 29 6.06 -31.18 10.25
CA SER A 29 7.17 -31.91 9.63
C SER A 29 7.81 -31.17 8.47
N LYS A 30 7.19 -30.13 7.96
CA LYS A 30 7.68 -29.29 6.86
C LYS A 30 7.87 -27.83 7.32
N PRO A 31 8.90 -27.13 6.84
CA PRO A 31 9.01 -25.69 7.07
C PRO A 31 7.83 -24.96 6.41
N LYS A 32 7.22 -24.04 7.13
CA LYS A 32 6.10 -23.23 6.62
C LYS A 32 6.59 -22.16 5.65
N PHE A 33 5.73 -21.78 4.74
CA PHE A 33 5.88 -20.56 3.96
C PHE A 33 4.51 -19.94 3.70
N TYR A 34 4.26 -18.76 4.22
CA TYR A 34 3.00 -18.04 4.05
C TYR A 34 3.22 -16.86 3.11
N ILE A 35 2.69 -16.96 1.89
CA ILE A 35 2.68 -15.87 0.91
C ILE A 35 1.25 -15.38 0.70
N LEU A 36 1.07 -14.06 0.67
CA LEU A 36 -0.25 -13.45 0.61
C LEU A 36 -0.26 -12.26 -0.34
N ASP A 37 -1.29 -12.19 -1.15
CA ASP A 37 -1.61 -11.01 -1.96
C ASP A 37 -2.63 -10.12 -1.23
N MET A 38 -2.56 -8.82 -1.44
CA MET A 38 -3.67 -7.94 -1.09
C MET A 38 -4.88 -8.36 -1.92
N PHE A 39 -5.94 -8.84 -1.24
CA PHE A 39 -7.12 -9.37 -1.89
C PHE A 39 -7.91 -8.29 -2.63
N PRO A 40 -8.58 -8.62 -3.75
CA PRO A 40 -9.27 -7.63 -4.57
C PRO A 40 -10.58 -7.16 -3.96
N TYR A 41 -10.93 -5.90 -4.27
CA TYR A 41 -12.30 -5.40 -4.15
C TYR A 41 -13.08 -5.74 -5.45
N PRO A 42 -14.12 -6.61 -5.41
CA PRO A 42 -14.77 -7.10 -6.62
C PRO A 42 -15.70 -6.03 -7.23
N SER A 43 -15.21 -5.32 -8.24
CA SER A 43 -15.97 -4.34 -9.00
C SER A 43 -16.63 -4.96 -10.26
N GLY A 44 -17.77 -4.38 -10.72
CA GLY A 44 -18.64 -4.96 -11.75
C GLY A 44 -18.02 -5.29 -13.12
N ALA A 45 -16.89 -4.70 -13.49
CA ALA A 45 -16.24 -4.97 -14.78
C ALA A 45 -15.23 -6.13 -14.75
N GLY A 46 -14.95 -6.72 -13.59
CA GLY A 46 -13.91 -7.74 -13.44
C GLY A 46 -12.48 -7.15 -13.39
N LEU A 47 -11.49 -8.04 -13.55
CA LEU A 47 -10.08 -7.69 -13.57
C LEU A 47 -9.68 -7.00 -14.88
N HIS A 48 -8.71 -6.10 -14.81
CA HIS A 48 -7.92 -5.65 -15.96
C HIS A 48 -6.48 -6.17 -15.83
N VAL A 49 -5.70 -6.12 -16.90
CA VAL A 49 -4.32 -6.68 -16.96
C VAL A 49 -3.36 -6.13 -15.89
N GLY A 50 -3.67 -5.03 -15.22
CA GLY A 50 -2.86 -4.53 -14.12
C GLY A 50 -3.05 -5.26 -12.78
N HIS A 51 -4.17 -5.98 -12.58
CA HIS A 51 -4.43 -6.73 -11.36
C HIS A 51 -3.60 -8.01 -11.24
N PRO A 52 -3.48 -8.86 -12.30
CA PRO A 52 -2.76 -10.12 -12.18
C PRO A 52 -1.26 -9.98 -11.95
N LEU A 53 -0.65 -8.83 -12.23
CA LEU A 53 0.80 -8.63 -12.11
C LEU A 53 1.36 -9.08 -10.75
N GLY A 54 0.76 -8.62 -9.64
CA GLY A 54 1.14 -9.04 -8.29
C GLY A 54 0.84 -10.51 -8.04
N TYR A 55 -0.35 -10.97 -8.43
CA TYR A 55 -0.79 -12.36 -8.24
C TYR A 55 0.05 -13.36 -9.02
N ILE A 56 0.53 -13.02 -10.21
CA ILE A 56 1.45 -13.88 -10.97
C ILE A 56 2.81 -13.97 -10.28
N ALA A 57 3.30 -12.85 -9.76
CA ALA A 57 4.58 -12.80 -9.05
C ALA A 57 4.56 -13.63 -7.77
N SER A 58 3.50 -13.50 -6.95
CA SER A 58 3.30 -14.30 -5.75
C SER A 58 3.13 -15.79 -6.08
N ASP A 59 2.36 -16.11 -7.13
CA ASP A 59 2.14 -17.49 -7.56
C ASP A 59 3.41 -18.18 -8.04
N ILE A 60 4.26 -17.48 -8.81
CA ILE A 60 5.58 -18.00 -9.21
C ILE A 60 6.41 -18.33 -7.97
N PHE A 61 6.44 -17.42 -7.00
CA PHE A 61 7.22 -17.61 -5.80
C PHE A 61 6.64 -18.72 -4.89
N ALA A 62 5.31 -18.82 -4.79
CA ALA A 62 4.62 -19.91 -4.09
C ALA A 62 4.98 -21.29 -4.68
N ARG A 63 4.91 -21.45 -6.01
CA ARG A 63 5.28 -22.67 -6.69
C ARG A 63 6.76 -23.00 -6.51
N TYR A 64 7.64 -22.03 -6.63
CA TYR A 64 9.06 -22.18 -6.36
C TYR A 64 9.35 -22.67 -4.92
N LYS A 65 8.71 -22.09 -3.91
CA LYS A 65 8.89 -22.51 -2.51
C LYS A 65 8.33 -23.93 -2.27
N ARG A 66 7.22 -24.31 -2.90
CA ARG A 66 6.73 -25.71 -2.84
C ARG A 66 7.75 -26.69 -3.39
N GLN A 67 8.33 -26.42 -4.56
CA GLN A 67 9.38 -27.23 -5.15
C GLN A 67 10.65 -27.29 -4.29
N LYS A 68 10.90 -26.28 -3.46
CA LYS A 68 11.98 -26.28 -2.45
C LYS A 68 11.62 -27.06 -1.15
N GLY A 69 10.45 -27.69 -1.08
CA GLY A 69 10.02 -28.53 0.02
C GLY A 69 9.27 -27.82 1.15
N PHE A 70 8.93 -26.55 1.00
CA PHE A 70 8.11 -25.83 1.98
C PHE A 70 6.64 -26.26 1.91
N ASN A 71 5.95 -26.20 3.05
CA ASN A 71 4.50 -26.23 3.13
C ASN A 71 4.01 -24.80 2.91
N VAL A 72 3.37 -24.54 1.76
CA VAL A 72 3.06 -23.18 1.29
C VAL A 72 1.59 -22.86 1.47
N LEU A 73 1.29 -21.86 2.30
CA LEU A 73 -0.04 -21.26 2.40
C LEU A 73 -0.13 -20.07 1.43
N HIS A 74 -1.00 -20.20 0.41
CA HIS A 74 -1.27 -19.17 -0.60
C HIS A 74 -2.78 -19.03 -0.79
N PRO A 75 -3.48 -18.30 0.10
CA PRO A 75 -4.94 -18.16 0.07
C PRO A 75 -5.37 -16.97 -0.78
N MET A 76 -6.66 -16.93 -1.14
CA MET A 76 -7.30 -15.80 -1.83
C MET A 76 -8.75 -15.66 -1.37
N GLY A 77 -9.26 -14.42 -1.36
CA GLY A 77 -10.64 -14.05 -1.03
C GLY A 77 -10.98 -12.66 -1.55
N TYR A 78 -11.97 -12.00 -0.93
CA TYR A 78 -12.48 -10.73 -1.46
C TYR A 78 -12.78 -9.74 -0.33
N ASP A 79 -12.27 -8.50 -0.50
CA ASP A 79 -12.76 -7.35 0.25
C ASP A 79 -14.07 -6.89 -0.37
N SER A 80 -15.18 -7.01 0.33
CA SER A 80 -16.50 -6.95 -0.29
C SER A 80 -17.48 -5.97 0.34
N PHE A 81 -17.11 -5.30 1.43
CA PHE A 81 -17.84 -4.16 1.97
C PHE A 81 -17.35 -2.84 1.37
N GLY A 82 -18.18 -1.81 1.34
CA GLY A 82 -17.78 -0.47 0.99
C GLY A 82 -18.73 0.29 0.05
N LEU A 83 -18.42 1.56 -0.14
CA LEU A 83 -19.23 2.54 -0.86
C LEU A 83 -19.58 2.17 -2.32
N PRO A 84 -18.72 1.51 -3.12
CA PRO A 84 -19.07 1.22 -4.51
C PRO A 84 -20.30 0.33 -4.70
N ALA A 85 -20.42 -0.72 -3.89
CA ALA A 85 -21.57 -1.63 -3.94
C ALA A 85 -22.84 -0.96 -3.44
N GLU A 86 -22.73 -0.13 -2.39
CA GLU A 86 -23.85 0.64 -1.86
C GLU A 86 -24.38 1.68 -2.84
N GLN A 87 -23.51 2.43 -3.50
CA GLN A 87 -23.92 3.40 -4.52
C GLN A 87 -24.61 2.72 -5.71
N TYR A 88 -24.13 1.55 -6.12
CA TYR A 88 -24.83 0.78 -7.14
C TYR A 88 -26.23 0.35 -6.68
N ALA A 89 -26.35 -0.08 -5.43
CA ALA A 89 -27.65 -0.42 -4.82
C ALA A 89 -28.60 0.78 -4.74
N ILE A 90 -28.11 1.97 -4.38
CA ILE A 90 -28.90 3.21 -4.36
C ILE A 90 -29.41 3.55 -5.76
N GLN A 91 -28.60 3.38 -6.81
CA GLN A 91 -28.96 3.71 -8.18
C GLN A 91 -29.94 2.71 -8.80
N THR A 92 -29.84 1.43 -8.47
CA THR A 92 -30.56 0.35 -9.14
C THR A 92 -31.71 -0.23 -8.31
N GLY A 93 -31.69 -0.02 -6.99
CA GLY A 93 -32.58 -0.69 -6.03
C GLY A 93 -32.22 -2.15 -5.75
N GLU A 94 -31.13 -2.68 -6.35
CA GLU A 94 -30.66 -4.05 -6.10
C GLU A 94 -29.89 -4.12 -4.79
N HIS A 95 -30.16 -5.13 -3.95
CA HIS A 95 -29.44 -5.29 -2.68
C HIS A 95 -27.93 -5.46 -2.89
N PRO A 96 -27.04 -4.76 -2.12
CA PRO A 96 -25.59 -4.78 -2.34
C PRO A 96 -24.96 -6.17 -2.34
N ALA A 97 -25.48 -7.10 -1.53
CA ALA A 97 -25.03 -8.49 -1.49
C ALA A 97 -25.16 -9.21 -2.84
N ILE A 98 -26.23 -8.92 -3.61
CA ILE A 98 -26.52 -9.59 -4.89
C ILE A 98 -25.50 -9.15 -5.93
N SER A 99 -25.29 -7.85 -6.07
CA SER A 99 -24.28 -7.30 -7.01
C SER A 99 -22.87 -7.72 -6.63
N THR A 100 -22.55 -7.73 -5.33
CA THR A 100 -21.26 -8.20 -4.81
C THR A 100 -21.02 -9.67 -5.14
N GLU A 101 -21.98 -10.55 -4.91
CA GLU A 101 -21.86 -11.97 -5.23
C GLU A 101 -21.66 -12.23 -6.74
N ARG A 102 -22.40 -11.50 -7.59
CA ARG A 102 -22.22 -11.55 -9.05
C ARG A 102 -20.80 -11.12 -9.46
N ASN A 103 -20.28 -10.08 -8.84
CA ASN A 103 -18.92 -9.58 -9.11
C ASN A 103 -17.85 -10.56 -8.62
N ILE A 104 -18.01 -11.15 -7.44
CA ILE A 104 -17.11 -12.19 -6.91
C ILE A 104 -17.04 -13.37 -7.88
N LYS A 105 -18.19 -13.88 -8.37
CA LYS A 105 -18.21 -14.96 -9.37
C LYS A 105 -17.43 -14.61 -10.63
N ARG A 106 -17.52 -13.36 -11.07
CA ARG A 106 -16.77 -12.86 -12.23
C ARG A 106 -15.26 -12.87 -11.97
N TYR A 107 -14.82 -12.33 -10.83
CA TYR A 107 -13.41 -12.31 -10.41
C TYR A 107 -12.87 -13.73 -10.27
N ARG A 108 -13.62 -14.61 -9.58
CA ARG A 108 -13.24 -16.01 -9.41
C ARG A 108 -13.03 -16.71 -10.74
N SER A 109 -13.94 -16.56 -11.69
CA SER A 109 -13.82 -17.14 -13.03
C SER A 109 -12.57 -16.66 -13.75
N GLN A 110 -12.21 -15.37 -13.62
CA GLN A 110 -11.00 -14.82 -14.25
C GLN A 110 -9.72 -15.34 -13.58
N LEU A 111 -9.70 -15.47 -12.24
CA LEU A 111 -8.56 -16.01 -11.50
C LEU A 111 -8.38 -17.51 -11.78
N ASP A 112 -9.45 -18.29 -11.84
CA ASP A 112 -9.42 -19.71 -12.18
C ASP A 112 -8.80 -19.93 -13.59
N ARG A 113 -9.17 -19.09 -14.57
CA ARG A 113 -8.63 -19.15 -15.93
C ARG A 113 -7.12 -18.87 -16.01
N LEU A 114 -6.56 -18.09 -15.10
CA LEU A 114 -5.12 -17.78 -15.02
C LEU A 114 -4.31 -18.90 -14.35
N GLY A 115 -4.97 -19.91 -13.76
CA GLY A 115 -4.33 -21.11 -13.22
C GLY A 115 -3.44 -20.84 -12.00
N PHE A 116 -3.87 -19.97 -11.08
CA PHE A 116 -3.14 -19.69 -9.86
C PHE A 116 -3.14 -20.88 -8.88
N SER A 117 -2.09 -21.00 -8.08
CA SER A 117 -1.93 -22.02 -7.03
C SER A 117 -2.55 -21.60 -5.69
N PHE A 118 -3.69 -20.89 -5.72
CA PHE A 118 -4.40 -20.50 -4.53
C PHE A 118 -5.06 -21.70 -3.84
N ASP A 119 -4.98 -21.74 -2.50
CA ASP A 119 -5.77 -22.67 -1.69
C ASP A 119 -7.20 -22.12 -1.54
N TRP A 120 -8.07 -22.49 -2.49
CA TRP A 120 -9.45 -22.04 -2.53
C TRP A 120 -10.33 -22.61 -1.41
N ASN A 121 -9.86 -23.62 -0.66
CA ASN A 121 -10.56 -24.09 0.53
C ASN A 121 -10.53 -23.04 1.65
N ARG A 122 -9.68 -22.01 1.53
CA ARG A 122 -9.56 -20.92 2.50
C ARG A 122 -10.23 -19.62 2.02
N GLU A 123 -10.99 -19.69 0.91
CA GLU A 123 -11.70 -18.56 0.35
C GLU A 123 -12.77 -18.03 1.31
N PHE A 124 -12.81 -16.71 1.49
CA PHE A 124 -13.90 -15.99 2.15
C PHE A 124 -14.08 -14.60 1.55
N LYS A 125 -15.18 -13.95 1.93
CA LYS A 125 -15.47 -12.54 1.63
C LYS A 125 -15.71 -11.77 2.93
N THR A 126 -15.21 -10.53 3.02
CA THR A 126 -15.36 -9.73 4.25
C THR A 126 -16.79 -9.41 4.62
N SER A 127 -17.72 -9.47 3.66
CA SER A 127 -19.16 -9.28 3.88
C SER A 127 -19.91 -10.52 4.34
N ASP A 128 -19.23 -11.65 4.55
CA ASP A 128 -19.85 -12.84 5.10
C ASP A 128 -19.97 -12.73 6.62
N PRO A 129 -21.15 -13.00 7.22
CA PRO A 129 -21.35 -13.00 8.67
C PRO A 129 -20.36 -13.91 9.43
N SER A 130 -20.01 -15.06 8.88
CA SER A 130 -19.01 -15.98 9.47
C SER A 130 -17.61 -15.37 9.54
N TYR A 131 -17.30 -14.43 8.64
CA TYR A 131 -16.05 -13.67 8.64
C TYR A 131 -16.13 -12.45 9.56
N TYR A 132 -17.09 -11.53 9.34
CA TYR A 132 -17.09 -10.26 10.08
C TYR A 132 -17.50 -10.39 11.55
N ARG A 133 -18.01 -11.54 11.97
CA ARG A 133 -18.12 -11.92 13.40
C ARG A 133 -16.81 -11.66 14.14
N TRP A 134 -15.67 -11.94 13.51
CA TRP A 134 -14.34 -11.77 14.11
C TRP A 134 -13.85 -10.32 14.08
N THR A 135 -14.27 -9.54 13.12
CA THR A 135 -14.10 -8.08 13.16
C THR A 135 -14.87 -7.46 14.32
N GLN A 136 -16.12 -7.87 14.48
CA GLN A 136 -16.97 -7.45 15.61
C GLN A 136 -16.38 -7.87 16.95
N TRP A 137 -15.95 -9.11 17.07
CA TRP A 137 -15.29 -9.63 18.27
C TRP A 137 -14.03 -8.81 18.62
N THR A 138 -13.18 -8.52 17.65
CA THR A 138 -11.98 -7.70 17.90
C THR A 138 -12.34 -6.27 18.32
N PHE A 139 -13.41 -5.70 17.79
CA PHE A 139 -13.90 -4.40 18.25
C PHE A 139 -14.36 -4.46 19.72
N ILE A 140 -15.06 -5.51 20.15
CA ILE A 140 -15.42 -5.75 21.55
C ILE A 140 -14.16 -5.79 22.43
N GLN A 141 -13.12 -6.52 21.98
CA GLN A 141 -11.87 -6.58 22.73
C GLN A 141 -11.23 -5.19 22.85
N LEU A 142 -11.13 -4.40 21.75
CA LEU A 142 -10.62 -3.03 21.78
C LEU A 142 -11.42 -2.13 22.73
N PHE A 143 -12.72 -2.33 22.83
CA PHE A 143 -13.57 -1.59 23.79
C PHE A 143 -13.27 -1.96 25.25
N HIS A 144 -12.88 -3.19 25.53
CA HIS A 144 -12.58 -3.68 26.89
C HIS A 144 -11.12 -3.52 27.32
N TYR A 145 -10.29 -2.87 26.50
CA TYR A 145 -8.88 -2.65 26.81
C TYR A 145 -8.50 -1.16 26.78
N TYR A 146 -7.46 -0.80 27.57
CA TYR A 146 -6.77 0.47 27.55
C TYR A 146 -5.29 0.28 27.25
N TYR A 147 -4.55 1.34 26.94
CA TYR A 147 -3.10 1.26 26.69
C TYR A 147 -2.31 1.80 27.87
N CYS A 148 -1.46 0.96 28.45
CA CYS A 148 -0.54 1.32 29.54
C CYS A 148 0.79 1.81 28.96
N ASN A 149 1.15 3.08 29.17
CA ASN A 149 2.37 3.66 28.63
C ASN A 149 3.64 3.09 29.28
N ASP A 150 3.60 2.77 30.58
CA ASP A 150 4.76 2.20 31.30
C ASP A 150 5.11 0.80 30.79
N LEU A 151 4.11 -0.01 30.46
CA LEU A 151 4.30 -1.37 29.95
C LEU A 151 4.33 -1.45 28.41
N GLN A 152 4.04 -0.35 27.73
CA GLN A 152 3.95 -0.25 26.28
C GLN A 152 3.07 -1.35 25.66
N LYS A 153 1.90 -1.59 26.27
CA LYS A 153 0.93 -2.60 25.80
C LYS A 153 -0.50 -2.35 26.26
N ALA A 154 -1.44 -3.00 25.59
CA ALA A 154 -2.84 -3.05 26.02
C ALA A 154 -3.03 -3.86 27.28
N LYS A 155 -3.96 -3.43 28.15
CA LYS A 155 -4.35 -4.05 29.41
C LYS A 155 -5.88 -4.03 29.54
N PRO A 156 -6.50 -5.02 30.23
CA PRO A 156 -7.93 -5.03 30.45
C PRO A 156 -8.41 -3.80 31.25
N ILE A 157 -9.56 -3.24 30.87
CA ILE A 157 -10.21 -2.13 31.62
C ILE A 157 -10.44 -2.46 33.09
N ALA A 158 -10.64 -3.74 33.43
CA ALA A 158 -10.78 -4.19 34.81
C ALA A 158 -9.56 -3.85 35.70
N ASP A 159 -8.34 -3.90 35.13
CA ASP A 159 -7.12 -3.49 35.84
C ASP A 159 -7.17 -1.99 36.17
N LEU A 160 -7.66 -1.17 35.22
CA LEU A 160 -7.82 0.27 35.41
C LEU A 160 -8.89 0.62 36.45
N ILE A 161 -10.03 -0.07 36.44
CA ILE A 161 -11.07 0.06 37.46
C ILE A 161 -10.49 -0.25 38.86
N SER A 162 -9.74 -1.34 38.99
CA SER A 162 -9.08 -1.71 40.24
C SER A 162 -8.06 -0.66 40.71
N HIS A 163 -7.40 0.02 39.78
CA HIS A 163 -6.51 1.17 40.11
C HIS A 163 -7.31 2.37 40.62
N PHE A 164 -8.41 2.74 39.95
CA PHE A 164 -9.27 3.85 40.35
C PHE A 164 -9.90 3.63 41.73
N GLU A 165 -10.32 2.44 42.07
CA GLU A 165 -10.87 2.09 43.38
C GLU A 165 -9.88 2.30 44.53
N LYS A 166 -8.56 2.16 44.25
CA LYS A 166 -7.50 2.25 45.26
C LYS A 166 -6.82 3.63 45.30
N HIS A 167 -6.60 4.21 44.15
CA HIS A 167 -5.68 5.34 43.94
C HIS A 167 -6.29 6.52 43.17
N GLY A 168 -7.53 6.40 42.67
CA GLY A 168 -8.06 7.39 41.73
C GLY A 168 -7.20 7.50 40.49
N THR A 169 -6.85 8.71 40.08
CA THR A 169 -5.94 8.97 38.94
C THR A 169 -4.48 9.17 39.35
N GLU A 170 -4.15 8.98 40.64
CA GLU A 170 -2.77 9.16 41.12
C GLU A 170 -1.82 8.14 40.48
N GLN A 171 -0.63 8.64 40.06
CA GLN A 171 0.42 7.83 39.42
C GLN A 171 -0.03 7.06 38.16
N LEU A 172 -1.08 7.54 37.47
CA LEU A 172 -1.61 6.90 36.27
C LEU A 172 -0.85 7.38 35.02
N ASN A 173 -0.18 6.47 34.32
CA ASN A 173 0.47 6.74 33.04
C ASN A 173 -0.12 5.86 31.94
N VAL A 174 -1.20 6.33 31.32
CA VAL A 174 -1.98 5.61 30.32
C VAL A 174 -2.40 6.54 29.18
N ALA A 175 -2.66 5.98 28.01
CA ALA A 175 -3.22 6.73 26.90
C ALA A 175 -4.67 7.16 27.22
N SER A 176 -4.97 8.43 27.04
CA SER A 176 -6.29 9.02 27.31
C SER A 176 -6.64 10.11 26.31
N THR A 177 -7.92 10.43 26.17
CA THR A 177 -8.39 11.57 25.37
C THR A 177 -8.20 12.89 26.10
N ASN A 178 -8.52 12.90 27.40
CA ASN A 178 -8.39 14.05 28.28
C ASN A 178 -7.67 13.66 29.56
N VAL A 179 -6.97 14.62 30.18
CA VAL A 179 -6.40 14.44 31.51
C VAL A 179 -7.53 14.62 32.53
N LEU A 180 -7.86 13.57 33.25
CA LEU A 180 -8.85 13.58 34.33
C LEU A 180 -8.14 13.49 35.69
N ASN A 181 -8.66 14.15 36.70
CA ASN A 181 -8.15 14.12 38.06
C ASN A 181 -9.30 13.84 39.01
N PHE A 182 -9.26 12.72 39.72
CA PHE A 182 -10.20 12.34 40.79
C PHE A 182 -9.53 11.36 41.75
N THR A 183 -10.02 11.40 43.01
CA THR A 183 -9.58 10.50 44.10
C THR A 183 -10.30 9.14 44.05
N SER A 184 -9.84 8.19 44.86
CA SER A 184 -10.53 6.90 45.00
C SER A 184 -11.89 7.03 45.67
N GLU A 185 -12.07 8.03 46.54
CA GLU A 185 -13.35 8.34 47.19
C GLU A 185 -14.35 8.89 46.15
N GLU A 186 -13.95 9.88 45.36
CA GLU A 186 -14.79 10.43 44.28
C GLU A 186 -15.19 9.36 43.27
N TRP A 187 -14.24 8.47 42.89
CA TRP A 187 -14.57 7.31 42.00
C TRP A 187 -15.68 6.41 42.54
N LYS A 188 -15.66 6.16 43.86
CA LYS A 188 -16.69 5.32 44.50
C LYS A 188 -18.05 5.99 44.54
N GLU A 189 -18.08 7.34 44.62
CA GLU A 189 -19.30 8.14 44.63
C GLU A 189 -19.91 8.32 43.22
N PHE A 190 -19.13 8.13 42.16
CA PHE A 190 -19.64 8.22 40.78
C PHE A 190 -20.75 7.21 40.54
N SER A 191 -21.82 7.69 39.88
CA SER A 191 -22.85 6.82 39.31
C SER A 191 -22.28 5.88 38.24
N GLU A 192 -22.98 4.83 37.90
CA GLU A 192 -22.54 3.92 36.85
C GLU A 192 -22.33 4.65 35.51
N ASN A 193 -23.22 5.59 35.15
CA ASN A 193 -23.09 6.38 33.93
C ASN A 193 -21.83 7.28 33.94
N GLU A 194 -21.51 7.90 35.07
CA GLU A 194 -20.28 8.69 35.23
C GLU A 194 -19.03 7.81 35.12
N LYS A 195 -19.02 6.62 35.75
CA LYS A 195 -17.93 5.66 35.62
C LYS A 195 -17.71 5.24 34.17
N GLN A 196 -18.77 4.89 33.45
CA GLN A 196 -18.64 4.49 32.03
C GLN A 196 -18.14 5.64 31.14
N ASN A 197 -18.58 6.88 31.38
CA ASN A 197 -18.05 8.06 30.69
C ASN A 197 -16.57 8.30 30.99
N VAL A 198 -16.12 8.12 32.22
CA VAL A 198 -14.71 8.19 32.60
C VAL A 198 -13.93 7.08 31.86
N LEU A 199 -14.43 5.84 31.84
CA LEU A 199 -13.76 4.72 31.18
C LEU A 199 -13.64 4.93 29.66
N LEU A 200 -14.62 5.56 29.01
CA LEU A 200 -14.53 5.90 27.57
C LEU A 200 -13.30 6.77 27.26
N ASN A 201 -12.87 7.61 28.21
CA ASN A 201 -11.66 8.43 28.05
C ASN A 201 -10.37 7.61 27.88
N TYR A 202 -10.35 6.34 28.28
CA TYR A 202 -9.16 5.47 28.32
C TYR A 202 -9.23 4.28 27.36
N ARG A 203 -10.43 3.88 26.93
CA ARG A 203 -10.64 2.71 26.05
C ARG A 203 -9.89 2.86 24.72
N LEU A 204 -9.44 1.73 24.12
CA LEU A 204 -8.82 1.70 22.79
C LEU A 204 -9.85 1.95 21.68
N ALA A 205 -11.10 1.55 21.86
CA ALA A 205 -12.24 1.97 21.04
C ALA A 205 -13.15 2.87 21.87
N TYR A 206 -13.34 4.12 21.44
CA TYR A 206 -14.12 5.13 22.18
C TYR A 206 -14.97 5.98 21.25
N ILE A 207 -15.92 6.72 21.77
CA ILE A 207 -16.79 7.64 21.03
C ILE A 207 -16.50 9.09 21.44
N ALA A 208 -16.33 9.96 20.46
CA ALA A 208 -16.10 11.38 20.67
C ALA A 208 -16.67 12.23 19.52
N GLU A 209 -16.92 13.50 19.81
CA GLU A 209 -17.21 14.49 18.77
C GLU A 209 -15.92 14.90 18.07
N THR A 210 -15.92 14.82 16.75
CA THR A 210 -14.76 15.18 15.92
C THR A 210 -15.18 15.80 14.60
N TRP A 211 -14.30 16.61 14.02
CA TRP A 211 -14.51 17.21 12.71
C TRP A 211 -14.29 16.16 11.61
N VAL A 212 -15.31 15.97 10.75
CA VAL A 212 -15.31 14.98 9.68
C VAL A 212 -15.59 15.63 8.33
N ASN A 213 -15.20 14.95 7.26
CA ASN A 213 -15.57 15.32 5.90
C ASN A 213 -16.97 14.72 5.58
N TRP A 214 -18.00 15.51 5.73
CA TRP A 214 -19.37 15.11 5.48
C TRP A 214 -19.77 15.40 4.04
N CYS A 215 -20.32 14.42 3.35
CA CYS A 215 -20.89 14.60 2.01
C CYS A 215 -22.42 14.45 2.08
N PRO A 216 -23.21 15.56 2.06
CA PRO A 216 -24.67 15.49 2.17
C PRO A 216 -25.33 14.66 1.07
N LYS A 217 -24.77 14.73 -0.17
CA LYS A 217 -25.31 13.99 -1.31
C LYS A 217 -25.09 12.47 -1.21
N LEU A 218 -24.00 12.04 -0.60
CA LEU A 218 -23.71 10.64 -0.31
C LEU A 218 -24.27 10.17 1.03
N GLY A 219 -24.65 11.13 1.91
CA GLY A 219 -25.17 10.86 3.26
C GLY A 219 -24.16 10.17 4.18
N CYS A 220 -22.86 10.36 3.98
CA CYS A 220 -21.85 9.69 4.77
C CYS A 220 -20.58 10.53 5.00
N VAL A 221 -19.81 10.15 6.02
CA VAL A 221 -18.45 10.63 6.27
C VAL A 221 -17.50 9.98 5.28
N LEU A 222 -16.59 10.79 4.73
CA LEU A 222 -15.54 10.39 3.80
C LEU A 222 -14.16 10.48 4.47
N ALA A 223 -13.28 9.55 4.14
CA ALA A 223 -11.88 9.63 4.51
C ALA A 223 -11.17 10.75 3.73
N ASN A 224 -9.99 11.21 4.20
CA ASN A 224 -9.29 12.33 3.55
C ASN A 224 -8.86 12.00 2.10
N ASP A 225 -8.55 10.75 1.80
CA ASP A 225 -8.21 10.27 0.45
C ASP A 225 -9.43 10.11 -0.47
N GLU A 226 -10.64 10.15 0.07
CA GLU A 226 -11.91 10.16 -0.68
C GLU A 226 -12.37 11.59 -1.06
N VAL A 227 -11.60 12.63 -0.71
CA VAL A 227 -11.95 14.05 -0.96
C VAL A 227 -10.80 14.76 -1.68
N VAL A 228 -11.13 15.45 -2.78
CA VAL A 228 -10.19 16.28 -3.55
C VAL A 228 -10.88 17.61 -3.91
N ASN A 229 -10.24 18.74 -3.60
CA ASN A 229 -10.77 20.08 -3.86
C ASN A 229 -12.20 20.30 -3.31
N CYS A 230 -12.45 19.91 -2.07
CA CYS A 230 -13.76 19.92 -1.40
C CYS A 230 -14.86 19.14 -2.13
N LEU A 231 -14.47 18.21 -3.01
CA LEU A 231 -15.41 17.34 -3.73
C LEU A 231 -15.08 15.87 -3.44
N SER A 232 -16.12 15.03 -3.37
CA SER A 232 -15.93 13.60 -3.27
C SER A 232 -15.28 13.05 -4.56
N VAL A 233 -14.26 12.20 -4.43
CA VAL A 233 -13.61 11.52 -5.56
C VAL A 233 -14.65 10.74 -6.39
N ARG A 234 -15.67 10.24 -5.73
CA ARG A 234 -16.80 9.56 -6.39
C ARG A 234 -17.97 10.50 -6.52
N GLY A 235 -18.38 10.76 -7.76
CA GLY A 235 -19.54 11.56 -8.11
C GLY A 235 -19.31 13.07 -8.12
N GLY A 236 -18.14 13.56 -7.66
CA GLY A 236 -17.81 14.99 -7.67
C GLY A 236 -18.75 15.86 -6.82
N PHE A 237 -19.29 15.31 -5.72
CA PHE A 237 -20.26 16.01 -4.87
C PHE A 237 -19.54 16.87 -3.83
N ALA A 238 -20.14 18.01 -3.48
CA ALA A 238 -19.63 18.90 -2.45
C ALA A 238 -19.50 18.18 -1.09
N VAL A 239 -18.37 18.44 -0.42
CA VAL A 239 -18.04 17.93 0.91
C VAL A 239 -17.86 19.11 1.85
N GLU A 240 -18.43 19.02 3.03
CA GLU A 240 -18.35 20.05 4.08
C GLU A 240 -17.72 19.49 5.36
N ARG A 241 -17.08 20.36 6.13
CA ARG A 241 -16.57 20.00 7.46
C ARG A 241 -17.73 20.06 8.45
N LYS A 242 -17.90 18.99 9.23
CA LYS A 242 -19.00 18.88 10.21
C LYS A 242 -18.51 18.24 11.50
N LEU A 243 -18.93 18.77 12.64
CA LEU A 243 -18.70 18.16 13.93
C LEU A 243 -19.74 17.06 14.17
N MET A 244 -19.27 15.82 14.38
CA MET A 244 -20.14 14.66 14.54
C MET A 244 -19.58 13.68 15.57
N LYS A 245 -20.46 13.00 16.32
CA LYS A 245 -20.06 11.86 17.15
C LYS A 245 -19.62 10.72 16.26
N GLN A 246 -18.42 10.17 16.54
CA GLN A 246 -17.81 9.10 15.78
C GLN A 246 -17.18 8.07 16.72
N TRP A 247 -17.24 6.80 16.35
CA TRP A 247 -16.36 5.79 16.91
C TRP A 247 -14.92 6.03 16.42
N ILE A 248 -13.98 5.89 17.33
CA ILE A 248 -12.57 6.19 17.09
C ILE A 248 -11.72 5.07 17.68
N LEU A 249 -10.69 4.64 16.97
CA LEU A 249 -9.67 3.73 17.49
C LEU A 249 -8.40 4.49 17.87
N ARG A 250 -7.88 4.25 19.08
CA ARG A 250 -6.70 4.88 19.65
C ARG A 250 -5.40 4.33 19.07
N VAL A 251 -5.23 4.48 17.75
CA VAL A 251 -4.05 4.02 17.00
C VAL A 251 -2.79 4.77 17.43
N SER A 252 -2.93 6.04 17.81
CA SER A 252 -1.82 6.90 18.29
C SER A 252 -1.11 6.34 19.52
N ALA A 253 -1.80 5.59 20.38
CA ALA A 253 -1.19 4.92 21.52
C ALA A 253 -0.10 3.90 21.16
N TYR A 254 -0.15 3.36 19.94
CA TYR A 254 0.84 2.42 19.42
C TYR A 254 1.94 3.07 18.56
N ALA A 255 1.98 4.40 18.47
CA ALA A 255 2.86 5.13 17.56
C ALA A 255 4.34 4.75 17.69
N ASP A 256 4.89 4.69 18.90
CA ASP A 256 6.29 4.28 19.14
C ASP A 256 6.54 2.84 18.69
N ARG A 257 5.66 1.91 19.05
CA ARG A 257 5.79 0.50 18.66
C ARG A 257 5.65 0.29 17.15
N LEU A 258 4.82 1.11 16.49
CA LEU A 258 4.72 1.12 15.02
C LEU A 258 6.02 1.64 14.39
N LEU A 259 6.69 2.63 14.97
CA LEU A 259 8.00 3.12 14.49
C LEU A 259 9.12 2.10 14.72
N GLU A 260 9.23 1.56 15.93
CA GLU A 260 10.27 0.58 16.30
C GLU A 260 10.15 -0.69 15.47
N GLY A 261 8.92 -1.16 15.24
CA GLY A 261 8.65 -2.35 14.43
C GLY A 261 9.20 -2.26 13.01
N LEU A 262 9.24 -1.06 12.40
CA LEU A 262 9.79 -0.86 11.05
C LEU A 262 11.26 -1.30 10.92
N ASN A 263 12.02 -1.27 12.01
CA ASN A 263 13.43 -1.66 11.99
C ASN A 263 13.64 -3.17 11.83
N LYS A 264 12.62 -3.97 12.18
CA LYS A 264 12.63 -5.44 12.08
C LYS A 264 12.15 -5.95 10.71
N LEU A 265 11.43 -5.13 9.95
CA LEU A 265 10.74 -5.53 8.72
C LEU A 265 11.67 -5.46 7.50
N GLN A 266 11.51 -6.43 6.59
CA GLN A 266 12.22 -6.48 5.30
C GLN A 266 11.41 -5.74 4.22
N TRP A 267 11.09 -4.47 4.50
CA TRP A 267 10.32 -3.62 3.60
C TRP A 267 11.26 -2.64 2.90
N ASN A 268 10.82 -2.16 1.73
CA ASN A 268 11.54 -1.11 0.98
C ASN A 268 11.66 0.16 1.85
N ASP A 269 12.82 0.79 1.83
CA ASP A 269 13.10 1.99 2.64
C ASP A 269 12.13 3.13 2.33
N SER A 270 11.69 3.28 1.08
CA SER A 270 10.69 4.29 0.71
C SER A 270 9.36 4.11 1.45
N ILE A 271 8.88 2.88 1.61
CA ILE A 271 7.64 2.58 2.37
C ILE A 271 7.85 2.84 3.86
N LYS A 272 9.00 2.44 4.41
CA LYS A 272 9.33 2.73 5.81
C LYS A 272 9.36 4.24 6.08
N GLU A 273 9.96 5.02 5.18
CA GLU A 273 9.98 6.48 5.29
C GLU A 273 8.59 7.11 5.16
N ILE A 274 7.74 6.60 4.26
CA ILE A 274 6.34 7.05 4.17
C ILE A 274 5.63 6.83 5.51
N GLN A 275 5.79 5.65 6.14
CA GLN A 275 5.18 5.37 7.44
C GLN A 275 5.79 6.22 8.56
N ARG A 276 7.13 6.39 8.62
CA ARG A 276 7.78 7.28 9.59
C ARG A 276 7.27 8.71 9.49
N ASN A 277 7.17 9.23 8.27
CA ASN A 277 6.65 10.57 8.01
C ASN A 277 5.16 10.70 8.37
N TRP A 278 4.37 9.66 8.12
CA TRP A 278 2.95 9.65 8.48
C TRP A 278 2.73 9.63 9.99
N ILE A 279 3.48 8.78 10.70
CA ILE A 279 3.45 8.74 12.17
C ILE A 279 4.02 10.03 12.73
N GLY A 280 5.09 10.56 12.15
CA GLY A 280 5.59 11.92 12.39
C GLY A 280 5.94 12.20 13.86
N ARG A 281 6.79 11.35 14.48
CA ARG A 281 7.28 11.53 15.84
C ARG A 281 8.11 12.81 15.95
N SER A 282 7.77 13.64 16.88
CA SER A 282 8.52 14.87 17.18
C SER A 282 8.69 15.05 18.69
N GLU A 283 9.89 15.38 19.11
CA GLU A 283 10.23 15.73 20.51
C GLU A 283 10.16 17.23 20.70
N GLY A 284 9.65 17.67 21.83
CA GLY A 284 9.49 19.10 22.09
C GLY A 284 9.01 19.38 23.50
N ALA A 285 8.34 20.51 23.65
CA ALA A 285 7.78 20.97 24.92
C ALA A 285 6.31 21.36 24.77
N PHE A 286 5.53 20.97 25.76
CA PHE A 286 4.20 21.49 26.01
C PHE A 286 4.35 22.69 26.96
N ILE A 287 3.76 23.84 26.61
CA ILE A 287 3.90 25.10 27.35
C ILE A 287 2.55 25.77 27.43
N GLN A 288 2.19 26.23 28.62
CA GLN A 288 0.97 26.99 28.91
C GLN A 288 1.25 28.50 28.95
N PHE A 289 0.54 29.22 28.08
CA PHE A 289 0.60 30.69 28.05
C PHE A 289 -0.69 31.28 28.69
N PRO A 290 -0.62 31.93 29.85
CA PRO A 290 -1.79 32.52 30.47
C PRO A 290 -2.42 33.61 29.59
N ILE A 291 -3.75 33.60 29.43
CA ILE A 291 -4.48 34.68 28.74
C ILE A 291 -4.63 35.87 29.64
N GLN A 292 -4.31 37.04 29.14
CA GLN A 292 -4.38 38.30 29.91
C GLN A 292 -5.79 38.58 30.42
N ASN A 293 -5.93 38.86 31.72
CA ASN A 293 -7.22 39.14 32.42
C ASN A 293 -8.21 37.94 32.38
N SER A 294 -7.71 36.73 32.32
CA SER A 294 -8.51 35.48 32.29
C SER A 294 -7.82 34.37 33.10
N GLU A 295 -8.59 33.41 33.58
CA GLU A 295 -8.06 32.16 34.16
C GLU A 295 -7.70 31.10 33.08
N LEU A 296 -7.97 31.39 31.81
CA LEU A 296 -7.69 30.48 30.69
C LEU A 296 -6.23 30.54 30.26
N THR A 297 -5.76 29.47 29.66
CA THR A 297 -4.43 29.37 29.03
C THR A 297 -4.55 29.01 27.54
N VAL A 298 -3.58 29.45 26.74
CA VAL A 298 -3.30 28.88 25.41
C VAL A 298 -2.19 27.86 25.60
N ASP A 299 -2.53 26.64 25.39
CA ASP A 299 -1.62 25.51 25.49
C ASP A 299 -0.97 25.23 24.11
N VAL A 300 0.35 25.18 24.05
CA VAL A 300 1.09 24.93 22.79
C VAL A 300 2.06 23.77 22.91
N PHE A 301 2.22 23.05 21.82
CA PHE A 301 3.34 22.14 21.62
C PHE A 301 4.32 22.76 20.65
N THR A 302 5.61 22.79 20.99
CA THR A 302 6.68 23.25 20.11
C THR A 302 7.84 22.28 20.05
N THR A 303 8.37 22.03 18.86
CA THR A 303 9.61 21.27 18.64
C THR A 303 10.86 22.14 18.80
N ARG A 304 10.67 23.47 18.98
CA ARG A 304 11.73 24.47 19.10
C ARG A 304 11.57 25.30 20.39
N PRO A 305 11.64 24.66 21.57
CA PRO A 305 11.56 25.42 22.83
C PRO A 305 12.68 26.45 22.98
N ASP A 306 13.84 26.24 22.35
CA ASP A 306 14.97 27.17 22.25
C ASP A 306 14.57 28.54 21.68
N THR A 307 13.52 28.62 20.87
CA THR A 307 13.11 29.87 20.21
C THR A 307 12.02 30.66 20.97
N ILE A 308 11.65 30.25 22.20
CA ILE A 308 10.52 30.81 22.92
C ILE A 308 10.61 32.34 23.09
N PHE A 309 11.81 32.90 23.25
CA PHE A 309 12.01 34.35 23.40
C PHE A 309 11.76 35.14 22.09
N GLY A 310 11.68 34.47 20.94
CA GLY A 310 11.35 35.02 19.62
C GLY A 310 9.86 35.05 19.31
N VAL A 311 9.02 34.60 20.23
CA VAL A 311 7.56 34.56 20.01
C VAL A 311 7.04 35.99 19.82
N SER A 312 6.32 36.19 18.71
CA SER A 312 5.76 37.51 18.32
C SER A 312 4.23 37.52 18.32
N TYR A 313 3.60 36.39 18.13
CA TYR A 313 2.16 36.19 18.24
C TYR A 313 1.85 34.73 18.50
N MET A 314 0.64 34.47 19.02
CA MET A 314 0.06 33.15 19.10
C MET A 314 -0.88 32.96 17.94
N ALA A 315 -0.90 31.79 17.33
CA ALA A 315 -1.85 31.48 16.27
C ALA A 315 -2.67 30.24 16.62
N LEU A 316 -4.00 30.38 16.53
CA LEU A 316 -4.97 29.31 16.73
C LEU A 316 -5.46 28.80 15.37
N CYS A 317 -5.74 27.49 15.27
CA CYS A 317 -6.46 26.94 14.10
C CYS A 317 -7.92 27.44 14.09
N PRO A 318 -8.59 27.51 12.94
CA PRO A 318 -9.99 27.98 12.84
C PRO A 318 -11.00 27.16 13.65
N GLU A 319 -10.67 25.91 13.98
CA GLU A 319 -11.52 24.99 14.75
C GLU A 319 -11.26 25.03 16.26
N HIS A 320 -10.40 25.91 16.75
CA HIS A 320 -9.96 25.90 18.16
C HIS A 320 -11.06 26.36 19.13
N SER A 321 -11.32 25.58 20.19
CA SER A 321 -12.41 25.79 21.14
C SER A 321 -12.31 27.07 22.01
N LEU A 322 -11.15 27.70 22.05
CA LEU A 322 -10.97 28.98 22.77
C LEU A 322 -11.51 30.18 21.99
N ILE A 323 -11.66 30.10 20.67
CA ILE A 323 -12.00 31.26 19.82
C ILE A 323 -13.23 31.99 20.33
N ASP A 324 -14.33 31.29 20.57
CA ASP A 324 -15.58 31.89 21.05
C ASP A 324 -15.46 32.51 22.43
N LYS A 325 -14.54 31.99 23.27
CA LYS A 325 -14.34 32.42 24.67
C LYS A 325 -13.46 33.64 24.79
N ILE A 326 -12.52 33.83 23.85
CA ILE A 326 -11.48 34.88 23.97
C ILE A 326 -11.67 36.01 22.95
N THR A 327 -12.48 35.85 21.92
CA THR A 327 -12.72 36.90 20.93
C THR A 327 -13.44 38.05 21.57
N THR A 328 -12.82 39.24 21.49
CA THR A 328 -13.42 40.47 22.06
C THR A 328 -14.65 40.88 21.29
N GLN A 329 -15.58 41.59 21.93
CA GLN A 329 -16.84 42.00 21.32
C GLN A 329 -16.63 42.80 20.03
N GLU A 330 -15.57 43.62 19.97
CA GLU A 330 -15.21 44.45 18.82
C GLU A 330 -14.72 43.68 17.61
N ARG A 331 -14.27 42.43 17.82
CA ARG A 331 -13.71 41.58 16.76
C ARG A 331 -14.63 40.45 16.33
N LYS A 332 -15.79 40.28 16.95
CA LYS A 332 -16.70 39.15 16.69
C LYS A 332 -17.12 39.02 15.22
N ASP A 333 -17.49 40.12 14.60
CA ASP A 333 -17.98 40.12 13.22
C ASP A 333 -16.87 39.77 12.24
N GLU A 334 -15.67 40.34 12.44
CA GLU A 334 -14.49 40.09 11.62
C GLU A 334 -14.02 38.62 11.73
N VAL A 335 -14.02 38.08 12.96
CA VAL A 335 -13.69 36.67 13.24
C VAL A 335 -14.73 35.73 12.61
N ALA A 336 -16.02 36.01 12.76
CA ALA A 336 -17.09 35.20 12.21
C ALA A 336 -17.03 35.15 10.67
N GLN A 337 -16.76 36.27 10.03
CA GLN A 337 -16.56 36.33 8.59
C GLN A 337 -15.37 35.47 8.16
N PHE A 338 -14.20 35.63 8.78
CA PHE A 338 -13.01 34.84 8.49
C PHE A 338 -13.26 33.34 8.64
N LEU A 339 -13.88 32.92 9.75
CA LEU A 339 -14.19 31.52 9.97
C LEU A 339 -15.11 30.95 8.90
N SER A 340 -16.12 31.70 8.43
CA SER A 340 -17.00 31.25 7.36
C SER A 340 -16.30 31.01 6.02
N GLU A 341 -15.20 31.71 5.78
CA GLU A 341 -14.39 31.60 4.56
C GLU A 341 -13.44 30.38 4.59
N VAL A 342 -12.94 30.01 5.76
CA VAL A 342 -11.84 29.04 5.87
C VAL A 342 -12.24 27.67 6.46
N ILE A 343 -13.35 27.57 7.20
CA ILE A 343 -13.71 26.35 7.93
C ILE A 343 -14.06 25.16 7.02
N ASN A 344 -14.53 25.44 5.81
CA ASN A 344 -14.88 24.43 4.82
C ASN A 344 -13.66 23.90 4.01
N LEU A 345 -12.53 24.57 4.09
CA LEU A 345 -11.29 24.11 3.45
C LEU A 345 -10.67 22.97 4.28
N SER A 346 -10.32 21.88 3.61
CA SER A 346 -9.55 20.79 4.24
C SER A 346 -8.15 21.27 4.63
N GLU A 347 -7.53 20.59 5.60
CA GLU A 347 -6.14 20.89 6.00
C GLU A 347 -5.16 20.76 4.82
N VAL A 348 -5.40 19.84 3.89
CA VAL A 348 -4.59 19.63 2.68
C VAL A 348 -4.74 20.81 1.73
N GLU A 349 -5.96 21.31 1.54
CA GLU A 349 -6.23 22.47 0.70
C GLU A 349 -5.65 23.75 1.31
N ARG A 350 -5.79 23.94 2.63
CA ARG A 350 -5.14 25.06 3.34
C ARG A 350 -3.62 25.02 3.19
N ALA A 351 -3.02 23.84 3.28
CA ALA A 351 -1.58 23.65 3.06
C ALA A 351 -1.15 23.88 1.61
N ALA A 352 -1.96 23.50 0.62
CA ALA A 352 -1.70 23.72 -0.80
C ALA A 352 -1.83 25.20 -1.20
N GLU A 353 -2.77 25.93 -0.57
CA GLU A 353 -2.96 27.38 -0.73
C GLU A 353 -2.06 28.25 0.16
N ALA A 354 -1.06 27.68 0.83
CA ALA A 354 -0.15 28.36 1.78
C ALA A 354 0.57 29.61 1.19
N LYS A 355 0.44 29.86 -0.11
CA LYS A 355 0.87 31.13 -0.75
C LYS A 355 -0.07 32.29 -0.47
N LYS A 356 -1.32 32.05 -0.05
CA LYS A 356 -2.27 33.09 0.36
C LYS A 356 -2.21 33.22 1.87
N ILE A 357 -1.69 34.33 2.37
CA ILE A 357 -1.61 34.60 3.80
C ILE A 357 -2.98 35.06 4.28
N ARG A 358 -3.60 34.29 5.19
CA ARG A 358 -4.93 34.59 5.77
C ARG A 358 -4.91 34.46 7.29
N GLY A 359 -5.51 35.41 7.97
CA GLY A 359 -5.67 35.38 9.43
C GLY A 359 -6.42 36.58 9.94
N VAL A 360 -6.90 36.48 11.16
CA VAL A 360 -7.66 37.53 11.86
C VAL A 360 -7.23 37.65 13.30
N PHE A 361 -7.18 38.87 13.84
CA PHE A 361 -6.84 39.15 15.22
C PHE A 361 -8.07 38.97 16.11
N THR A 362 -7.92 38.23 17.24
CA THR A 362 -9.02 37.95 18.16
C THR A 362 -9.34 39.12 19.12
N GLY A 363 -8.44 40.11 19.25
CA GLY A 363 -8.51 41.14 20.26
C GLY A 363 -7.90 40.78 21.62
N ALA A 364 -7.58 39.48 21.82
CA ALA A 364 -7.02 38.96 23.06
C ALA A 364 -5.49 38.82 23.02
N TYR A 365 -4.87 38.72 24.19
CA TYR A 365 -3.43 38.58 24.38
C TYR A 365 -3.11 37.46 25.35
N VAL A 366 -1.97 36.79 25.21
CA VAL A 366 -1.34 35.96 26.25
C VAL A 366 -0.18 36.71 26.90
N ILE A 367 0.20 36.28 28.10
CA ILE A 367 1.38 36.76 28.79
C ILE A 367 2.54 35.79 28.56
N HIS A 368 3.66 36.30 28.07
CA HIS A 368 4.87 35.51 27.88
C HIS A 368 5.43 35.00 29.22
N PRO A 369 5.65 33.69 29.45
CA PRO A 369 5.91 33.13 30.78
C PRO A 369 7.28 33.52 31.39
N PHE A 370 8.20 34.06 30.59
CA PHE A 370 9.54 34.48 31.05
C PHE A 370 9.76 35.97 30.96
N THR A 371 9.18 36.71 30.01
CA THR A 371 9.39 38.15 29.83
C THR A 371 8.25 39.01 30.39
N ASN A 372 7.08 38.42 30.64
CA ASN A 372 5.81 39.09 30.99
C ASN A 372 5.28 40.06 29.91
N GLU A 373 5.78 39.99 28.67
CA GLU A 373 5.26 40.75 27.54
C GLU A 373 3.87 40.24 27.14
N SER A 374 3.00 41.17 26.68
CA SER A 374 1.70 40.80 26.07
C SER A 374 1.89 40.42 24.62
N ILE A 375 1.45 39.20 24.22
CA ILE A 375 1.57 38.64 22.89
C ILE A 375 0.18 38.48 22.29
N PRO A 376 -0.12 39.03 21.08
CA PRO A 376 -1.45 38.97 20.48
C PRO A 376 -1.82 37.57 20.03
N ILE A 377 -3.12 37.23 20.15
CA ILE A 377 -3.67 35.94 19.69
C ILE A 377 -4.39 36.15 18.37
N TRP A 378 -3.91 35.46 17.34
CA TRP A 378 -4.47 35.43 16.00
C TRP A 378 -5.15 34.10 15.70
N ILE A 379 -6.08 34.07 14.74
CA ILE A 379 -6.57 32.87 14.09
C ILE A 379 -5.93 32.83 12.73
N ALA A 380 -5.30 31.72 12.37
CA ALA A 380 -4.58 31.59 11.10
C ALA A 380 -4.89 30.22 10.44
N ASP A 381 -5.15 30.22 9.14
CA ASP A 381 -5.56 29.04 8.37
C ASP A 381 -4.43 28.02 8.13
N TYR A 382 -3.17 28.43 8.31
CA TYR A 382 -2.02 27.52 8.20
C TYR A 382 -1.76 26.67 9.47
N VAL A 383 -2.44 26.98 10.58
CA VAL A 383 -2.38 26.20 11.82
C VAL A 383 -3.34 25.02 11.71
N LEU A 384 -2.84 23.82 11.97
CA LEU A 384 -3.59 22.57 11.83
C LEU A 384 -4.22 22.15 13.17
N ALA A 385 -5.53 21.90 13.19
CA ALA A 385 -6.27 21.48 14.38
C ALA A 385 -5.76 20.14 14.96
N GLY A 386 -5.20 19.29 14.14
CA GLY A 386 -4.78 17.97 14.57
C GLY A 386 -3.28 17.81 14.82
N TYR A 387 -2.51 18.89 14.87
CA TYR A 387 -1.11 18.84 15.25
C TYR A 387 -0.89 19.63 16.54
N GLY A 388 -0.35 18.97 17.57
CA GLY A 388 -0.20 19.56 18.89
C GLY A 388 -1.55 19.85 19.55
N THR A 389 -1.72 21.08 19.97
CA THR A 389 -2.92 21.57 20.66
C THR A 389 -3.88 22.34 19.73
N GLY A 390 -3.57 22.43 18.43
CA GLY A 390 -4.26 23.36 17.52
C GLY A 390 -3.89 24.83 17.73
N ALA A 391 -2.86 25.09 18.54
CA ALA A 391 -2.29 26.40 18.79
C ALA A 391 -0.76 26.35 18.64
N ILE A 392 -0.17 27.41 18.12
CA ILE A 392 1.28 27.54 17.99
C ILE A 392 1.77 28.84 18.63
N MET A 393 2.98 28.81 19.16
CA MET A 393 3.76 30.01 19.41
C MET A 393 4.51 30.38 18.12
N ALA A 394 4.18 31.49 17.51
CA ALA A 394 4.76 31.87 16.23
C ALA A 394 6.09 32.60 16.42
N VAL A 395 7.12 32.10 15.70
CA VAL A 395 8.49 32.65 15.80
C VAL A 395 8.97 33.07 14.40
N PRO A 396 8.60 34.25 13.92
CA PRO A 396 8.85 34.70 12.55
C PRO A 396 10.31 34.69 12.10
N ALA A 397 11.25 34.92 13.00
CA ALA A 397 12.67 34.92 12.66
C ALA A 397 13.18 33.52 12.26
N HIS A 398 12.48 32.43 12.66
CA HIS A 398 12.97 31.03 12.56
C HIS A 398 11.96 30.05 11.96
N ASP A 399 10.82 30.52 11.44
CA ASP A 399 9.85 29.75 10.63
C ASP A 399 9.37 30.59 9.45
N SER A 400 9.47 30.06 8.24
CA SER A 400 9.15 30.77 6.99
C SER A 400 7.67 31.13 6.86
N ARG A 401 6.76 30.32 7.40
CA ARG A 401 5.31 30.60 7.39
C ARG A 401 4.98 31.72 8.36
N ASP A 402 5.54 31.65 9.58
CA ASP A 402 5.39 32.69 10.59
C ASP A 402 6.01 34.02 10.11
N TYR A 403 7.13 33.95 9.39
CA TYR A 403 7.77 35.11 8.77
C TYR A 403 6.89 35.80 7.75
N ALA A 404 6.31 35.01 6.82
CA ALA A 404 5.42 35.52 5.79
C ALA A 404 4.18 36.17 6.41
N PHE A 405 3.59 35.53 7.43
CA PHE A 405 2.45 36.04 8.19
C PHE A 405 2.79 37.35 8.92
N ALA A 406 3.91 37.35 9.65
CA ALA A 406 4.36 38.54 10.40
C ALA A 406 4.65 39.73 9.46
N LYS A 407 5.27 39.50 8.29
CA LYS A 407 5.48 40.55 7.27
C LYS A 407 4.16 41.08 6.73
N TYR A 408 3.18 40.21 6.44
CA TYR A 408 1.89 40.62 5.89
C TYR A 408 1.07 41.48 6.88
N PHE A 409 1.06 41.08 8.16
CA PHE A 409 0.31 41.78 9.22
C PHE A 409 1.14 42.80 10.00
N ASN A 410 2.38 43.07 9.56
CA ASN A 410 3.31 44.01 10.20
C ASN A 410 3.56 43.73 11.69
N LEU A 411 3.76 42.40 12.00
CA LEU A 411 4.08 41.96 13.35
C LEU A 411 5.61 41.96 13.62
N PRO A 412 6.07 42.04 14.88
CA PRO A 412 7.51 42.03 15.21
C PRO A 412 8.23 40.74 14.71
N ILE A 413 9.48 40.87 14.30
CA ILE A 413 10.37 39.75 13.97
C ILE A 413 11.61 39.90 14.86
N LYS A 414 11.81 38.94 15.81
CA LYS A 414 12.87 38.98 16.83
C LYS A 414 13.89 37.88 16.55
N GLU A 415 15.15 38.20 16.27
CA GLU A 415 16.23 37.21 16.15
C GLU A 415 16.57 36.61 17.53
N VAL A 416 16.52 35.26 17.60
CA VAL A 416 16.87 34.51 18.83
C VAL A 416 17.88 33.39 18.56
N ILE A 417 18.21 33.11 17.29
CA ILE A 417 19.32 32.24 16.89
C ILE A 417 20.19 33.02 15.91
N ALA A 418 21.47 33.20 16.24
CA ALA A 418 22.43 33.92 15.42
C ALA A 418 22.82 33.16 14.15
N GLY A 419 23.05 33.87 13.04
CA GLY A 419 23.69 33.33 11.86
C GLY A 419 22.95 33.57 10.54
N GLY A 420 21.76 34.16 10.55
CA GLY A 420 20.96 34.51 9.37
C GLY A 420 20.67 35.99 9.23
N ASP A 421 20.23 36.42 8.06
CA ASP A 421 19.74 37.79 7.81
C ASP A 421 18.21 37.83 7.83
N ILE A 422 17.65 37.94 9.05
CA ILE A 422 16.20 37.96 9.29
C ILE A 422 15.47 39.13 8.65
N THR A 423 16.21 40.09 8.07
CA THR A 423 15.57 41.21 7.35
C THR A 423 15.06 40.76 5.97
N LYS A 424 15.64 39.71 5.40
CA LYS A 424 15.32 39.15 4.09
C LYS A 424 14.41 37.94 4.14
N GLU A 425 14.73 36.99 5.03
CA GLU A 425 14.02 35.71 5.16
C GLU A 425 14.16 35.11 6.57
N ALA A 426 13.35 34.09 6.90
CA ALA A 426 13.48 33.36 8.14
C ALA A 426 14.77 32.50 8.14
N PHE A 427 15.45 32.46 9.28
CA PHE A 427 16.60 31.61 9.49
C PHE A 427 16.18 30.29 10.14
N GLU A 428 15.88 29.25 9.35
CA GLU A 428 15.31 27.98 9.81
C GLU A 428 16.37 26.95 10.27
N ALA A 429 17.63 27.33 10.40
CA ALA A 429 18.68 26.40 10.82
C ALA A 429 18.39 25.77 12.20
N LYS A 430 18.62 24.46 12.26
CA LYS A 430 18.46 23.67 13.49
C LYS A 430 19.70 23.69 14.38
N GLU A 431 20.73 24.37 13.94
CA GLU A 431 22.02 24.57 14.63
C GLU A 431 22.29 26.06 14.70
N GLY A 432 22.97 26.50 15.74
CA GLY A 432 23.30 27.91 15.96
C GLY A 432 23.43 28.23 17.43
N ILE A 433 23.67 29.48 17.73
CA ILE A 433 23.83 30.01 19.10
C ILE A 433 22.62 30.88 19.44
N CYS A 434 22.02 30.65 20.61
CA CYS A 434 20.91 31.44 21.12
C CYS A 434 21.39 32.86 21.47
N VAL A 435 20.66 33.85 21.01
CA VAL A 435 20.90 35.30 21.28
C VAL A 435 19.58 35.99 21.66
N ASN A 436 19.62 37.10 22.36
CA ASN A 436 18.43 37.82 22.81
C ASN A 436 17.42 36.95 23.58
N SER A 437 17.91 35.94 24.29
CA SER A 437 17.12 34.83 24.83
C SER A 437 17.37 34.64 26.33
N SER A 438 17.71 35.70 27.05
CA SER A 438 17.84 35.70 28.51
C SER A 438 18.76 34.58 29.04
N PHE A 439 18.26 33.66 29.86
CA PHE A 439 19.05 32.63 30.54
C PHE A 439 19.63 31.54 29.58
N ILE A 440 19.26 31.54 28.30
CA ILE A 440 19.84 30.64 27.30
C ILE A 440 20.79 31.33 26.30
N ASP A 441 21.05 32.64 26.49
CA ASP A 441 22.02 33.36 25.65
C ASP A 441 23.39 32.68 25.65
N GLY A 442 23.97 32.55 24.47
CA GLY A 442 25.27 31.92 24.27
C GLY A 442 25.27 30.38 24.25
N LYS A 443 24.14 29.72 24.55
CA LYS A 443 24.01 28.26 24.42
C LYS A 443 23.75 27.88 22.96
N ASN A 444 24.17 26.68 22.57
CA ASN A 444 23.70 26.11 21.32
C ASN A 444 22.18 25.77 21.41
N VAL A 445 21.53 25.59 20.26
CA VAL A 445 20.09 25.31 20.14
C VAL A 445 19.65 24.13 21.03
N TYR A 446 20.42 23.03 21.05
CA TYR A 446 20.09 21.83 21.81
C TYR A 446 20.11 22.08 23.33
N ASP A 447 21.22 22.65 23.84
CA ASP A 447 21.37 22.96 25.26
C ASP A 447 20.41 24.07 25.69
N GLY A 448 20.12 25.03 24.81
CA GLY A 448 19.11 26.07 25.02
C GLY A 448 17.72 25.47 25.18
N GLY A 449 17.31 24.59 24.28
CA GLY A 449 16.02 23.91 24.33
C GLY A 449 15.85 23.08 25.61
N LYS A 450 16.89 22.34 26.03
CA LYS A 450 16.87 21.60 27.30
C LYS A 450 16.73 22.52 28.50
N ALA A 451 17.49 23.60 28.53
CA ALA A 451 17.40 24.59 29.65
C ALA A 451 16.02 25.25 29.73
N VAL A 452 15.35 25.47 28.57
CA VAL A 452 13.95 25.98 28.56
C VAL A 452 13.01 24.93 29.15
N ILE A 453 13.14 23.64 28.73
CA ILE A 453 12.30 22.53 29.25
C ILE A 453 12.48 22.43 30.78
N ASP A 454 13.70 22.43 31.29
CA ASP A 454 13.97 22.38 32.73
C ASP A 454 13.29 23.55 33.45
N LYS A 455 13.32 24.76 32.85
CA LYS A 455 12.75 25.96 33.45
C LYS A 455 11.21 26.01 33.43
N ILE A 456 10.56 25.48 32.39
CA ILE A 456 9.09 25.37 32.34
C ILE A 456 8.58 24.34 33.36
N ILE A 457 9.32 23.25 33.60
CA ILE A 457 9.03 22.24 34.61
C ILE A 457 9.15 22.90 36.02
N GLU A 458 10.27 23.61 36.29
CA GLU A 458 10.50 24.33 37.56
C GLU A 458 9.35 25.29 37.87
N LYS A 459 8.88 26.05 36.85
CA LYS A 459 7.77 27.00 36.98
C LYS A 459 6.39 26.34 36.96
N LYS A 460 6.28 25.04 36.74
CA LYS A 460 5.03 24.28 36.63
C LYS A 460 4.09 24.83 35.53
N ILE A 461 4.66 25.28 34.39
CA ILE A 461 3.93 25.84 33.25
C ILE A 461 4.01 24.93 32.04
N GLY A 462 4.56 23.73 32.18
CA GLY A 462 4.67 22.74 31.07
C GLY A 462 5.67 21.65 31.38
N TYR A 463 5.96 20.87 30.36
CA TYR A 463 6.86 19.71 30.44
C TYR A 463 7.41 19.36 29.06
N GLY A 464 8.53 18.63 29.03
CA GLY A 464 9.05 18.01 27.81
C GLY A 464 8.18 16.82 27.42
N THR A 465 7.87 16.67 26.14
CA THR A 465 7.00 15.61 25.66
C THR A 465 7.30 15.22 24.23
N VAL A 466 6.80 14.05 23.84
CA VAL A 466 6.79 13.55 22.45
C VAL A 466 5.38 13.73 21.89
N ASN A 467 5.29 14.21 20.67
CA ASN A 467 4.04 14.35 19.95
C ASN A 467 4.12 13.61 18.61
N TYR A 468 2.97 13.17 18.09
CA TYR A 468 2.85 12.45 16.84
C TYR A 468 1.90 13.18 15.90
N ARG A 469 2.20 13.12 14.61
CA ARG A 469 1.26 13.55 13.57
C ARG A 469 0.14 12.53 13.36
N LEU A 470 0.43 11.25 13.61
CA LEU A 470 -0.56 10.18 13.58
C LEU A 470 -1.72 10.49 14.52
N ARG A 471 -2.92 10.45 14.00
CA ARG A 471 -4.16 10.66 14.75
C ARG A 471 -4.88 9.34 14.98
N ASP A 472 -5.75 9.33 15.97
CA ASP A 472 -6.68 8.23 16.17
C ASP A 472 -7.60 8.09 14.96
N ALA A 473 -7.94 6.86 14.63
CA ALA A 473 -8.68 6.54 13.42
C ALA A 473 -10.19 6.75 13.62
N ILE A 474 -10.82 7.61 12.81
CA ILE A 474 -12.28 7.69 12.71
C ILE A 474 -12.79 6.38 12.13
N PHE A 475 -13.55 5.63 12.94
CA PHE A 475 -13.88 4.23 12.68
C PHE A 475 -15.36 3.99 12.38
N SER A 476 -16.21 4.99 12.33
CA SER A 476 -17.62 4.85 11.97
C SER A 476 -17.96 5.45 10.62
N ARG A 477 -18.91 4.82 9.91
CA ARG A 477 -19.45 5.26 8.63
C ARG A 477 -20.99 5.22 8.68
N GLN A 478 -21.62 6.23 8.13
CA GLN A 478 -23.08 6.34 8.02
C GLN A 478 -23.52 5.60 6.74
N ARG A 479 -23.31 4.29 6.71
CA ARG A 479 -23.57 3.40 5.57
C ARG A 479 -24.39 2.20 5.99
N TYR A 480 -25.08 1.59 5.04
CA TYR A 480 -25.71 0.31 5.19
C TYR A 480 -24.71 -0.83 4.97
N TRP A 481 -23.93 -0.75 3.87
CA TRP A 481 -23.05 -1.85 3.43
C TRP A 481 -21.67 -1.76 4.09
N GLY A 482 -21.60 -2.26 5.32
CA GLY A 482 -20.41 -2.32 6.18
C GLY A 482 -20.67 -3.24 7.37
N GLU A 483 -19.63 -3.60 8.13
CA GLU A 483 -19.78 -4.38 9.36
C GLU A 483 -20.54 -3.58 10.41
N PRO A 484 -21.68 -4.11 10.95
CA PRO A 484 -22.40 -3.42 12.04
C PRO A 484 -21.58 -3.46 13.33
N PHE A 485 -21.65 -2.38 14.12
CA PHE A 485 -21.04 -2.33 15.44
C PHE A 485 -21.80 -3.23 16.43
N PRO A 486 -21.12 -4.07 17.20
CA PRO A 486 -21.75 -4.88 18.25
C PRO A 486 -21.99 -4.05 19.53
N ILE A 487 -22.69 -2.92 19.38
CA ILE A 487 -22.90 -1.91 20.42
C ILE A 487 -24.38 -1.59 20.53
N TYR A 488 -24.86 -1.49 21.77
CA TYR A 488 -26.16 -0.93 22.10
C TYR A 488 -26.04 0.23 23.09
N TYR A 489 -27.09 1.02 23.20
CA TYR A 489 -27.10 2.20 24.10
C TYR A 489 -28.12 2.02 25.22
N LYS A 490 -27.69 2.20 26.46
CA LYS A 490 -28.52 2.30 27.63
C LYS A 490 -28.31 3.65 28.27
N ASP A 491 -29.38 4.43 28.38
CA ASP A 491 -29.36 5.80 28.90
C ASP A 491 -28.32 6.72 28.18
N GLY A 492 -28.10 6.46 26.87
CA GLY A 492 -27.15 7.18 26.06
C GLY A 492 -25.67 6.73 26.20
N ILE A 493 -25.40 5.72 27.03
CA ILE A 493 -24.08 5.15 27.27
C ILE A 493 -23.92 3.88 26.40
N PRO A 494 -22.78 3.72 25.70
CA PRO A 494 -22.53 2.54 24.87
C PRO A 494 -22.09 1.32 25.70
N TYR A 495 -22.61 0.17 25.35
CA TYR A 495 -22.26 -1.15 25.87
C TYR A 495 -22.07 -2.13 24.72
N THR A 496 -21.21 -3.13 24.89
CA THR A 496 -21.01 -4.21 23.91
C THR A 496 -22.10 -5.25 24.00
N LEU A 497 -22.45 -5.88 22.88
CA LEU A 497 -23.16 -7.16 22.92
C LEU A 497 -22.26 -8.25 23.53
N ASP A 498 -22.90 -9.32 24.01
CA ASP A 498 -22.18 -10.52 24.44
C ASP A 498 -21.61 -11.25 23.22
N GLU A 499 -20.48 -11.93 23.40
CA GLU A 499 -19.76 -12.63 22.31
C GLU A 499 -20.60 -13.73 21.67
N GLU A 500 -21.51 -14.34 22.43
CA GLU A 500 -22.44 -15.35 21.97
C GLU A 500 -23.56 -14.80 21.07
N GLU A 501 -23.76 -13.49 21.08
CA GLU A 501 -24.73 -12.82 20.20
C GLU A 501 -24.16 -12.49 18.82
N LEU A 502 -22.86 -12.73 18.62
CA LEU A 502 -22.19 -12.50 17.33
C LEU A 502 -22.41 -13.69 16.37
N PRO A 503 -22.56 -13.45 15.07
CA PRO A 503 -22.49 -12.14 14.41
C PRO A 503 -23.79 -11.33 14.52
N LEU A 504 -23.68 -10.02 14.81
CA LEU A 504 -24.77 -9.09 14.59
C LEU A 504 -24.90 -8.85 13.07
N THR A 505 -25.97 -9.34 12.47
CA THR A 505 -26.16 -9.27 11.01
C THR A 505 -26.90 -8.00 10.57
N LEU A 506 -26.64 -7.55 9.34
CA LEU A 506 -27.32 -6.40 8.74
C LEU A 506 -28.83 -6.65 8.63
N PRO A 507 -29.68 -5.71 9.08
CA PRO A 507 -31.13 -5.84 8.98
C PRO A 507 -31.62 -5.52 7.57
N GLN A 508 -32.85 -5.92 7.25
CA GLN A 508 -33.54 -5.44 6.06
C GLN A 508 -33.98 -3.99 6.24
N VAL A 509 -33.75 -3.16 5.22
CA VAL A 509 -34.17 -1.75 5.16
C VAL A 509 -34.98 -1.48 3.88
N ASP A 510 -35.83 -0.47 3.93
CA ASP A 510 -36.64 -0.05 2.77
C ASP A 510 -35.79 0.65 1.69
N LYS A 511 -34.76 1.39 2.13
CA LYS A 511 -33.82 2.14 1.26
C LYS A 511 -32.42 2.16 1.86
N PHE A 512 -31.40 2.19 1.00
CA PHE A 512 -29.98 2.32 1.40
C PHE A 512 -29.54 3.78 1.53
N LEU A 513 -30.45 4.67 1.89
CA LEU A 513 -30.25 6.11 2.07
C LEU A 513 -30.45 6.49 3.53
N PRO A 514 -29.86 7.60 4.01
CA PRO A 514 -30.17 8.16 5.32
C PRO A 514 -31.65 8.37 5.52
N THR A 515 -32.10 8.45 6.79
CA THR A 515 -33.47 8.83 7.13
C THR A 515 -33.75 10.27 6.71
N GLU A 516 -35.01 10.69 6.71
CA GLU A 516 -35.45 12.06 6.42
C GLU A 516 -34.87 13.07 7.47
N GLN A 517 -34.49 12.57 8.66
CA GLN A 517 -33.82 13.33 9.74
C GLN A 517 -32.28 13.35 9.59
N GLY A 518 -31.75 12.64 8.59
CA GLY A 518 -30.29 12.55 8.34
C GLY A 518 -29.55 11.49 9.16
N GLU A 519 -30.29 10.58 9.81
CA GLU A 519 -29.69 9.44 10.51
C GLU A 519 -29.17 8.39 9.52
N PRO A 520 -28.18 7.56 9.91
CA PRO A 520 -27.65 6.50 9.04
C PRO A 520 -28.70 5.52 8.54
N PRO A 521 -28.47 4.83 7.39
CA PRO A 521 -29.44 3.92 6.79
C PRO A 521 -29.95 2.81 7.72
N LEU A 522 -29.13 2.33 8.69
CA LEU A 522 -29.58 1.30 9.65
C LEU A 522 -30.69 1.80 10.58
N ALA A 523 -30.81 3.10 10.81
CA ALA A 523 -31.91 3.69 11.58
C ALA A 523 -33.30 3.50 10.92
N ARG A 524 -33.35 3.11 9.63
CA ARG A 524 -34.59 2.75 8.92
C ARG A 524 -35.14 1.39 9.31
N ALA A 525 -34.36 0.55 9.97
CA ALA A 525 -34.79 -0.78 10.39
C ALA A 525 -35.68 -0.69 11.65
N GLU A 526 -36.93 -1.12 11.55
CA GLU A 526 -37.94 -1.04 12.63
C GLU A 526 -37.53 -1.75 13.94
N ASN A 527 -36.76 -2.84 13.82
CA ASN A 527 -36.37 -3.69 14.95
C ASN A 527 -34.87 -3.67 15.23
N TRP A 528 -34.16 -2.55 14.93
CA TRP A 528 -32.73 -2.43 15.20
C TRP A 528 -32.45 -2.12 16.67
N LYS A 529 -32.64 -3.15 17.51
CA LYS A 529 -32.50 -3.10 18.98
C LYS A 529 -32.18 -4.49 19.54
N THR A 530 -31.62 -4.52 20.76
CA THR A 530 -31.40 -5.76 21.52
C THR A 530 -32.71 -6.45 21.86
N LYS A 531 -32.63 -7.68 22.36
CA LYS A 531 -33.80 -8.46 22.86
C LYS A 531 -34.51 -7.73 24.00
N ASP A 532 -33.78 -6.96 24.81
CA ASP A 532 -34.28 -6.14 25.92
C ASP A 532 -34.80 -4.76 25.48
N GLY A 533 -34.76 -4.46 24.19
CA GLY A 533 -35.32 -3.25 23.59
C GLY A 533 -34.37 -2.06 23.55
N TYR A 534 -33.09 -2.19 23.92
CA TYR A 534 -32.10 -1.12 23.80
C TYR A 534 -31.71 -0.88 22.34
N PRO A 535 -31.60 0.38 21.89
CA PRO A 535 -31.23 0.69 20.50
C PRO A 535 -29.79 0.28 20.20
N LEU A 536 -29.57 -0.35 19.03
CA LEU A 536 -28.24 -0.69 18.51
C LEU A 536 -27.62 0.52 17.78
N GLU A 537 -26.28 0.52 17.66
CA GLU A 537 -25.56 1.50 16.86
C GLU A 537 -26.02 1.48 15.41
N THR A 538 -26.23 2.65 14.83
CA THR A 538 -26.76 2.81 13.46
C THR A 538 -25.68 3.07 12.41
N CYS A 539 -24.44 3.35 12.83
CA CYS A 539 -23.27 3.41 11.95
C CYS A 539 -22.72 2.00 11.68
N THR A 540 -21.93 1.88 10.63
CA THR A 540 -21.14 0.67 10.34
C THR A 540 -19.64 0.97 10.45
N MET A 541 -18.81 -0.05 10.60
CA MET A 541 -17.36 0.06 10.54
C MET A 541 -16.90 0.40 9.11
N PRO A 542 -15.75 1.04 8.93
CA PRO A 542 -15.17 1.27 7.60
C PRO A 542 -14.71 -0.03 6.95
N GLY A 543 -14.64 -0.09 5.61
CA GLY A 543 -14.19 -1.29 4.88
C GLY A 543 -12.82 -1.81 5.31
N PHE A 544 -11.90 -0.93 5.78
CA PHE A 544 -10.61 -1.36 6.27
C PHE A 544 -10.66 -2.12 7.61
N ALA A 545 -11.79 -2.18 8.30
CA ALA A 545 -11.93 -2.97 9.52
C ALA A 545 -11.75 -4.46 9.21
N GLY A 546 -12.49 -5.00 8.24
CA GLY A 546 -12.39 -6.39 7.80
C GLY A 546 -11.01 -6.72 7.22
N SER A 547 -10.40 -5.82 6.45
CA SER A 547 -9.09 -6.07 5.86
C SER A 547 -7.92 -5.94 6.85
N SER A 548 -8.12 -5.42 8.06
CA SER A 548 -7.04 -5.26 9.04
C SER A 548 -6.56 -6.57 9.65
N GLY A 549 -7.40 -7.62 9.72
CA GLY A 549 -7.06 -8.91 10.33
C GLY A 549 -7.21 -10.13 9.41
N TYR A 550 -7.50 -9.94 8.13
CA TYR A 550 -7.87 -11.03 7.22
C TYR A 550 -6.79 -12.11 7.04
N TYR A 551 -5.52 -11.71 7.07
CA TYR A 551 -4.37 -12.63 6.99
C TYR A 551 -4.34 -13.64 8.14
N LEU A 552 -4.85 -13.29 9.31
CA LEU A 552 -5.00 -14.20 10.46
C LEU A 552 -6.09 -15.23 10.20
N ARG A 553 -7.23 -14.77 9.65
CA ARG A 553 -8.35 -15.67 9.37
C ARG A 553 -8.02 -16.74 8.33
N TYR A 554 -7.16 -16.44 7.37
CA TYR A 554 -6.70 -17.45 6.40
C TYR A 554 -5.93 -18.61 7.02
N MET A 555 -5.37 -18.44 8.22
CA MET A 555 -4.68 -19.54 8.91
C MET A 555 -5.65 -20.65 9.34
N ASP A 556 -6.92 -20.29 9.66
CA ASP A 556 -7.96 -21.22 10.13
C ASP A 556 -9.38 -20.70 9.81
N PRO A 557 -9.76 -20.62 8.49
CA PRO A 557 -10.95 -19.90 8.08
C PRO A 557 -12.28 -20.57 8.46
N HIS A 558 -12.26 -21.86 8.77
CA HIS A 558 -13.46 -22.66 9.09
C HIS A 558 -13.67 -22.83 10.59
N ASN A 559 -12.81 -22.27 11.44
CA ASN A 559 -12.97 -22.31 12.89
C ASN A 559 -14.14 -21.40 13.30
N ASN A 560 -15.19 -21.99 13.87
CA ASN A 560 -16.36 -21.23 14.33
C ASN A 560 -16.30 -20.85 15.81
N ASP A 561 -15.36 -21.44 16.57
CA ASP A 561 -15.23 -21.25 18.00
C ASP A 561 -14.22 -20.16 18.37
N GLU A 562 -13.17 -20.03 17.57
CA GLU A 562 -12.08 -19.07 17.77
C GLU A 562 -11.77 -18.31 16.47
N TYR A 563 -11.18 -17.16 16.59
CA TYR A 563 -10.74 -16.37 15.42
C TYR A 563 -9.77 -17.18 14.53
N PHE A 564 -8.89 -17.92 15.18
CA PHE A 564 -8.01 -18.97 14.62
C PHE A 564 -7.47 -19.79 15.77
N SER A 565 -7.17 -21.07 15.54
CA SER A 565 -6.61 -21.94 16.55
C SER A 565 -5.17 -21.55 16.92
N LYS A 566 -4.81 -21.80 18.17
CA LYS A 566 -3.43 -21.60 18.65
C LYS A 566 -2.44 -22.40 17.80
N GLU A 567 -2.77 -23.65 17.44
CA GLU A 567 -1.93 -24.52 16.60
C GLU A 567 -1.67 -23.89 15.23
N ALA A 568 -2.70 -23.37 14.55
CA ALA A 568 -2.54 -22.71 13.26
C ALA A 568 -1.67 -21.45 13.38
N ASN A 569 -1.85 -20.66 14.44
CA ASN A 569 -1.04 -19.46 14.66
C ASN A 569 0.42 -19.79 14.99
N GLU A 570 0.69 -20.79 15.82
CA GLU A 570 2.06 -21.23 16.14
C GLU A 570 2.79 -21.80 14.92
N TYR A 571 2.06 -22.45 14.00
CA TYR A 571 2.63 -22.97 12.77
C TYR A 571 2.84 -21.88 11.69
N TRP A 572 1.77 -21.16 11.31
CA TRP A 572 1.84 -20.16 10.24
C TRP A 572 2.48 -18.84 10.67
N GLN A 573 2.39 -18.48 11.95
CA GLN A 573 2.97 -17.32 12.63
C GLN A 573 2.53 -15.97 12.01
N ASN A 574 3.26 -15.49 11.00
CA ASN A 574 2.98 -14.29 10.24
C ASN A 574 3.20 -14.55 8.74
N VAL A 575 2.86 -13.59 7.92
CA VAL A 575 3.07 -13.65 6.46
C VAL A 575 4.55 -13.45 6.14
N ASP A 576 5.19 -14.44 5.51
CA ASP A 576 6.61 -14.36 5.13
C ASP A 576 6.83 -13.37 3.97
N VAL A 577 5.91 -13.37 2.97
CA VAL A 577 5.94 -12.43 1.83
C VAL A 577 4.54 -11.90 1.57
N TYR A 578 4.40 -10.60 1.61
CA TYR A 578 3.17 -9.88 1.32
C TYR A 578 3.32 -9.07 0.03
N VAL A 579 2.41 -9.24 -0.94
CA VAL A 579 2.46 -8.59 -2.25
C VAL A 579 1.27 -7.65 -2.41
N GLY A 580 1.53 -6.38 -2.70
CA GLY A 580 0.46 -5.40 -2.89
C GLY A 580 0.93 -3.99 -3.22
N GLY A 581 -0.01 -3.10 -3.53
CA GLY A 581 0.26 -1.74 -3.97
C GLY A 581 0.87 -0.83 -2.89
N ALA A 582 1.76 0.06 -3.28
CA ALA A 582 2.39 1.04 -2.39
C ALA A 582 1.39 2.10 -1.85
N GLU A 583 0.25 2.28 -2.51
CA GLU A 583 -0.82 3.18 -2.09
C GLU A 583 -1.44 2.83 -0.74
N HIS A 584 -1.23 1.61 -0.27
CA HIS A 584 -1.71 1.12 1.03
C HIS A 584 -0.76 1.40 2.20
N ALA A 585 0.37 2.08 1.97
CA ALA A 585 1.42 2.30 2.97
C ALA A 585 0.93 3.03 4.23
N THR A 586 0.08 4.05 4.10
CA THR A 586 -0.43 4.88 5.21
C THR A 586 -1.83 4.49 5.69
N GLY A 587 -2.53 3.63 4.95
CA GLY A 587 -3.85 3.13 5.30
C GLY A 587 -3.78 1.69 5.82
N HIS A 588 -4.11 0.73 4.97
CA HIS A 588 -4.22 -0.69 5.30
C HIS A 588 -3.02 -1.23 6.10
N LEU A 589 -1.78 -0.93 5.70
CA LEU A 589 -0.59 -1.48 6.37
C LEU A 589 -0.44 -0.97 7.81
N ILE A 590 -0.75 0.30 8.10
CA ILE A 590 -0.73 0.83 9.47
C ILE A 590 -1.82 0.17 10.31
N TYR A 591 -3.05 0.05 9.78
CA TYR A 591 -4.15 -0.55 10.53
C TYR A 591 -3.94 -2.05 10.77
N ALA A 592 -3.43 -2.81 9.79
CA ALA A 592 -3.10 -4.21 9.98
C ALA A 592 -2.00 -4.40 11.03
N ARG A 593 -0.97 -3.55 11.07
CA ARG A 593 0.08 -3.57 12.09
C ARG A 593 -0.44 -3.20 13.47
N PHE A 594 -1.31 -2.19 13.58
CA PHE A 594 -1.99 -1.83 14.84
C PHE A 594 -2.85 -3.00 15.35
N TRP A 595 -3.68 -3.58 14.47
CA TRP A 595 -4.55 -4.72 14.79
C TRP A 595 -3.76 -5.91 15.31
N ASN A 596 -2.68 -6.26 14.61
CA ASN A 596 -1.80 -7.35 15.00
C ASN A 596 -1.10 -7.10 16.36
N LYS A 597 -0.58 -5.89 16.61
CA LYS A 597 0.06 -5.53 17.87
C LYS A 597 -0.92 -5.61 19.05
N PHE A 598 -2.16 -5.18 18.84
CA PHE A 598 -3.21 -5.33 19.84
C PHE A 598 -3.50 -6.81 20.14
N LEU A 599 -3.69 -7.62 19.11
CA LEU A 599 -3.94 -9.07 19.28
C LEU A 599 -2.73 -9.80 19.89
N PHE A 600 -1.52 -9.32 19.61
CA PHE A 600 -0.30 -9.80 20.28
C PHE A 600 -0.30 -9.44 21.77
N ASP A 601 -0.69 -8.23 22.14
CA ASP A 601 -0.73 -7.77 23.55
C ASP A 601 -1.69 -8.59 24.40
N ILE A 602 -2.82 -9.00 23.85
CA ILE A 602 -3.82 -9.84 24.52
C ILE A 602 -3.47 -11.35 24.46
N GLY A 603 -2.34 -11.70 23.84
CA GLY A 603 -1.81 -13.07 23.82
C GLY A 603 -2.40 -13.99 22.74
N LEU A 604 -3.13 -13.41 21.75
CA LEU A 604 -3.73 -14.20 20.66
C LEU A 604 -2.72 -14.46 19.53
N CYS A 605 -1.97 -13.44 19.10
CA CYS A 605 -0.94 -13.58 18.07
C CYS A 605 0.43 -13.93 18.68
N CYS A 606 1.18 -14.82 18.04
CA CYS A 606 2.54 -15.18 18.45
C CYS A 606 3.64 -14.23 17.92
N ARG A 607 3.30 -13.35 16.98
CA ARG A 607 4.19 -12.33 16.41
C ARG A 607 3.58 -10.94 16.54
N ASP A 608 4.42 -9.92 16.77
CA ASP A 608 3.98 -8.53 16.95
C ASP A 608 3.88 -7.73 15.61
N GLU A 609 4.37 -8.31 14.50
CA GLU A 609 4.24 -7.76 13.16
C GLU A 609 3.59 -8.77 12.21
N PRO A 610 2.63 -8.32 11.37
CA PRO A 610 1.85 -9.23 10.50
C PRO A 610 2.61 -9.71 9.26
N PHE A 611 3.49 -8.86 8.70
CA PHE A 611 4.12 -9.07 7.39
C PHE A 611 5.63 -8.88 7.50
N GLU A 612 6.42 -9.93 7.24
CA GLU A 612 7.88 -9.86 7.36
C GLU A 612 8.52 -9.13 6.17
N LYS A 613 8.23 -9.59 4.95
CA LYS A 613 8.72 -8.98 3.70
C LYS A 613 7.56 -8.43 2.89
N LEU A 614 7.70 -7.19 2.40
CA LEU A 614 6.73 -6.54 1.52
C LEU A 614 7.32 -6.34 0.13
N ILE A 615 6.56 -6.75 -0.89
CA ILE A 615 6.86 -6.50 -2.30
C ILE A 615 5.77 -5.59 -2.86
N ASN A 616 6.15 -4.39 -3.27
CA ASN A 616 5.24 -3.47 -3.92
C ASN A 616 5.40 -3.58 -5.44
N GLN A 617 4.39 -4.12 -6.12
CA GLN A 617 4.39 -4.13 -7.57
C GLN A 617 4.15 -2.73 -8.13
N GLY A 618 4.85 -2.40 -9.22
CA GLY A 618 4.57 -1.21 -10.00
C GLY A 618 3.23 -1.33 -10.75
N MET A 619 2.74 -0.20 -11.25
CA MET A 619 1.50 -0.17 -12.01
C MET A 619 1.71 -0.53 -13.48
N ILE A 620 0.82 -1.32 -14.07
CA ILE A 620 0.68 -1.42 -15.51
C ILE A 620 -0.05 -0.15 -15.99
N GLN A 621 0.61 0.62 -16.84
CA GLN A 621 0.06 1.83 -17.43
C GLN A 621 -0.60 1.50 -18.77
N GLY A 622 -1.75 2.12 -19.01
CA GLY A 622 -2.46 2.03 -20.28
C GLY A 622 -2.25 3.29 -21.12
N ARG A 623 -2.26 3.11 -22.42
CA ARG A 623 -2.31 4.24 -23.34
C ARG A 623 -3.72 4.82 -23.33
N SER A 624 -3.88 6.03 -22.80
CA SER A 624 -5.10 6.82 -22.95
C SER A 624 -5.07 7.57 -24.27
N ASN A 625 -6.17 7.53 -25.00
CA ASN A 625 -6.32 8.31 -26.24
C ASN A 625 -7.30 9.46 -25.99
N PHE A 626 -7.07 10.58 -26.67
CA PHE A 626 -7.85 11.79 -26.50
C PHE A 626 -8.45 12.25 -27.81
N VAL A 627 -9.71 12.66 -27.74
CA VAL A 627 -10.40 13.47 -28.77
C VAL A 627 -10.57 14.88 -28.21
N TYR A 628 -10.54 15.90 -29.07
CA TYR A 628 -10.53 17.30 -28.68
C TYR A 628 -11.84 17.95 -29.11
N LYS A 629 -12.75 18.22 -28.16
CA LYS A 629 -14.05 18.86 -28.38
C LYS A 629 -13.90 20.36 -28.31
N ILE A 630 -14.39 21.06 -29.33
CA ILE A 630 -14.44 22.56 -29.34
C ILE A 630 -15.48 23.02 -28.32
N ILE A 631 -15.10 23.94 -27.43
CA ILE A 631 -15.93 24.43 -26.33
C ILE A 631 -17.26 24.97 -26.87
N GLY A 632 -18.38 24.56 -26.28
CA GLY A 632 -19.72 25.03 -26.67
C GLY A 632 -20.33 24.41 -27.94
N THR A 633 -19.65 23.43 -28.55
CA THR A 633 -20.10 22.74 -29.77
C THR A 633 -20.13 21.22 -29.61
N ASN A 634 -20.62 20.49 -30.62
CA ASN A 634 -20.43 19.04 -30.75
C ASN A 634 -19.46 18.69 -31.89
N THR A 635 -18.47 19.56 -32.13
CA THR A 635 -17.46 19.40 -33.17
C THR A 635 -16.13 18.97 -32.51
N PHE A 636 -15.49 17.96 -33.07
CA PHE A 636 -14.21 17.40 -32.62
C PHE A 636 -13.11 17.72 -33.63
N VAL A 637 -11.98 18.18 -33.13
CA VAL A 637 -10.84 18.56 -33.99
C VAL A 637 -9.68 17.60 -33.80
N SER A 638 -9.03 17.20 -34.91
CA SER A 638 -7.85 16.32 -34.93
C SER A 638 -6.67 16.95 -34.16
N TYR A 639 -5.81 16.09 -33.59
CA TYR A 639 -4.69 16.49 -32.72
C TYR A 639 -3.79 17.57 -33.31
N GLY A 640 -3.40 17.45 -34.58
CA GLY A 640 -2.54 18.45 -35.24
C GLY A 640 -3.19 19.79 -35.51
N GLU A 641 -4.53 19.87 -35.42
CA GLU A 641 -5.29 21.11 -35.68
C GLU A 641 -5.82 21.75 -34.37
N LYS A 642 -5.65 21.13 -33.22
CA LYS A 642 -6.28 21.51 -31.95
C LYS A 642 -5.91 22.91 -31.47
N ASP A 643 -4.67 23.36 -31.72
CA ASP A 643 -4.15 24.64 -31.22
C ASP A 643 -4.80 25.87 -31.94
N LYS A 644 -5.61 25.61 -33.00
CA LYS A 644 -6.37 26.62 -33.69
C LYS A 644 -7.72 26.93 -33.05
N TYR A 645 -8.12 26.15 -32.04
CA TYR A 645 -9.44 26.20 -31.39
C TYR A 645 -9.31 26.13 -29.87
N SER A 646 -10.30 26.68 -29.16
CA SER A 646 -10.43 26.46 -27.73
C SER A 646 -11.08 25.08 -27.50
N VAL A 647 -10.32 24.10 -27.03
CA VAL A 647 -10.75 22.72 -26.95
C VAL A 647 -10.68 22.14 -25.51
N ILE A 648 -11.51 21.12 -25.25
CA ILE A 648 -11.45 20.26 -24.06
C ILE A 648 -11.02 18.86 -24.51
N PRO A 649 -9.92 18.29 -23.96
CA PRO A 649 -9.56 16.90 -24.21
C PRO A 649 -10.55 15.96 -23.50
N LEU A 650 -11.06 14.95 -24.21
CA LEU A 650 -11.89 13.89 -23.68
C LEU A 650 -11.24 12.53 -23.94
N HIS A 651 -11.21 11.68 -22.92
CA HIS A 651 -10.76 10.31 -23.09
C HIS A 651 -11.69 9.53 -24.04
N VAL A 652 -11.12 8.71 -24.89
CA VAL A 652 -11.85 7.86 -25.84
C VAL A 652 -11.41 6.39 -25.66
N ASP A 653 -12.37 5.47 -25.80
CA ASP A 653 -12.12 4.04 -25.64
C ASP A 653 -11.00 3.56 -26.54
N VAL A 654 -10.02 2.86 -25.97
CA VAL A 654 -8.83 2.36 -26.66
C VAL A 654 -9.18 1.47 -27.86
N ASN A 655 -10.31 0.78 -27.84
CA ASN A 655 -10.80 -0.09 -28.92
C ASN A 655 -11.36 0.70 -30.14
N LEU A 656 -11.60 2.01 -29.98
CA LEU A 656 -12.05 2.90 -31.06
C LEU A 656 -10.88 3.51 -31.84
N VAL A 657 -9.64 3.34 -31.34
CA VAL A 657 -8.45 3.97 -31.92
C VAL A 657 -7.48 2.90 -32.40
N LYS A 658 -7.02 3.03 -33.65
CA LYS A 658 -6.02 2.14 -34.24
C LYS A 658 -4.94 2.97 -34.94
N ASN A 659 -3.67 2.82 -34.55
CA ASN A 659 -2.54 3.59 -35.06
C ASN A 659 -2.85 5.11 -35.05
N ASP A 660 -3.25 5.61 -33.87
CA ASP A 660 -3.65 7.01 -33.59
C ASP A 660 -4.89 7.50 -34.35
N ARG A 661 -5.54 6.66 -35.13
CA ARG A 661 -6.73 7.04 -35.92
C ARG A 661 -8.00 6.60 -35.23
N LEU A 662 -8.91 7.57 -35.05
CA LEU A 662 -10.24 7.31 -34.52
C LEU A 662 -11.12 6.61 -35.59
N ASN A 663 -11.85 5.59 -35.18
CA ASN A 663 -12.98 5.07 -35.95
C ASN A 663 -14.20 5.93 -35.69
N ILE A 664 -14.42 6.91 -36.55
CA ILE A 664 -15.48 7.94 -36.42
C ILE A 664 -16.87 7.30 -36.33
N GLU A 665 -17.17 6.29 -37.15
CA GLU A 665 -18.48 5.63 -37.13
C GLU A 665 -18.75 4.92 -35.81
N LYS A 666 -17.79 4.17 -35.30
CA LYS A 666 -17.92 3.55 -33.98
C LYS A 666 -18.00 4.58 -32.85
N PHE A 667 -17.28 5.71 -32.96
CA PHE A 667 -17.31 6.78 -31.98
C PHE A 667 -18.69 7.44 -31.90
N LYS A 668 -19.35 7.71 -33.03
CA LYS A 668 -20.71 8.24 -33.06
C LYS A 668 -21.76 7.34 -32.39
N HIS A 669 -21.52 6.02 -32.39
CA HIS A 669 -22.40 5.04 -31.75
C HIS A 669 -21.98 4.69 -30.32
N TRP A 670 -20.82 5.17 -29.87
CA TRP A 670 -20.26 4.80 -28.55
C TRP A 670 -21.05 5.43 -27.38
N GLN A 671 -21.42 6.71 -27.53
CA GLN A 671 -22.26 7.39 -26.54
C GLN A 671 -23.34 8.20 -27.26
N PRO A 672 -24.57 8.26 -26.71
CA PRO A 672 -25.72 8.95 -27.37
C PRO A 672 -25.40 10.42 -27.70
N GLU A 673 -24.65 11.12 -26.89
CA GLU A 673 -24.27 12.52 -27.06
C GLU A 673 -23.37 12.79 -28.28
N PHE A 674 -22.69 11.74 -28.78
CA PHE A 674 -21.78 11.83 -29.94
C PHE A 674 -22.44 11.43 -31.26
N ALA A 675 -23.71 11.01 -31.26
CA ALA A 675 -24.42 10.57 -32.46
C ALA A 675 -24.38 11.59 -33.62
N ASN A 676 -24.47 12.87 -33.28
CA ASN A 676 -24.42 13.98 -34.26
C ASN A 676 -23.10 14.74 -34.22
N ALA A 677 -22.00 14.09 -33.81
CA ALA A 677 -20.69 14.74 -33.76
C ALA A 677 -20.14 15.05 -35.16
N GLU A 678 -19.60 16.25 -35.30
CA GLU A 678 -18.87 16.70 -36.49
C GLU A 678 -17.36 16.64 -36.27
N PHE A 679 -16.57 16.49 -37.35
CA PHE A 679 -15.13 16.26 -37.24
C PHE A 679 -14.32 17.16 -38.19
N ILE A 680 -13.34 17.84 -37.64
CA ILE A 680 -12.31 18.57 -38.41
C ILE A 680 -11.11 17.60 -38.53
N LEU A 681 -10.85 17.18 -39.75
CA LEU A 681 -9.89 16.14 -40.07
C LEU A 681 -8.53 16.71 -40.47
N GLU A 682 -7.47 15.96 -40.19
CA GLU A 682 -6.12 16.19 -40.66
C GLU A 682 -5.80 15.19 -41.78
N ASN A 683 -5.53 15.67 -43.00
CA ASN A 683 -5.30 14.85 -44.19
C ASN A 683 -6.39 13.76 -44.41
N GLY A 684 -7.65 14.13 -44.20
CA GLY A 684 -8.78 13.20 -44.36
C GLY A 684 -8.95 12.14 -43.27
N LYS A 685 -8.24 12.27 -42.14
CA LYS A 685 -8.31 11.36 -41.00
C LYS A 685 -8.43 12.13 -39.70
N TYR A 686 -9.04 11.51 -38.69
CA TYR A 686 -9.03 12.01 -37.34
C TYR A 686 -7.88 11.36 -36.56
N ILE A 687 -6.92 12.16 -36.12
CA ILE A 687 -5.78 11.72 -35.31
C ILE A 687 -6.06 12.07 -33.84
N CYS A 688 -5.98 11.09 -32.96
CA CYS A 688 -6.09 11.25 -31.50
C CYS A 688 -4.75 11.68 -30.89
N GLY A 689 -4.79 12.48 -29.84
CA GLY A 689 -3.67 12.59 -28.91
C GLY A 689 -3.58 11.37 -28.02
N TRP A 690 -2.46 11.19 -27.31
CA TRP A 690 -2.32 10.09 -26.37
C TRP A 690 -1.33 10.41 -25.25
N GLU A 691 -1.53 9.76 -24.09
CA GLU A 691 -0.61 9.79 -22.95
C GLU A 691 -0.60 8.42 -22.28
N MET A 692 0.52 8.11 -21.60
CA MET A 692 0.59 6.91 -20.74
C MET A 692 0.08 7.25 -19.35
N GLU A 693 -0.96 6.55 -18.92
CA GLU A 693 -1.64 6.81 -17.66
C GLU A 693 -1.94 5.50 -16.91
N LYS A 694 -2.23 5.61 -15.59
CA LYS A 694 -2.79 4.48 -14.83
C LYS A 694 -4.04 3.96 -15.55
N MET A 695 -4.14 2.65 -15.72
CA MET A 695 -5.35 2.02 -16.27
C MET A 695 -6.53 2.26 -15.34
N SER A 696 -7.59 2.83 -15.88
CA SER A 696 -8.87 3.00 -15.18
C SER A 696 -10.05 3.06 -16.16
N LYS A 697 -11.23 2.66 -15.67
CA LYS A 697 -12.46 2.66 -16.47
C LYS A 697 -12.86 4.07 -16.91
N SER A 698 -12.65 5.08 -16.07
CA SER A 698 -12.95 6.48 -16.37
C SER A 698 -12.06 7.06 -17.48
N LYS A 699 -10.92 6.43 -17.74
CA LYS A 699 -9.97 6.81 -18.79
C LYS A 699 -10.13 5.98 -20.06
N PHE A 700 -11.01 4.97 -20.06
CA PHE A 700 -11.27 4.07 -21.19
C PHE A 700 -10.02 3.43 -21.81
N ASN A 701 -8.98 3.20 -20.97
CA ASN A 701 -7.68 2.66 -21.38
C ASN A 701 -7.41 1.25 -20.82
N VAL A 702 -8.44 0.58 -20.35
CA VAL A 702 -8.36 -0.75 -19.74
C VAL A 702 -8.27 -1.84 -20.80
N GLN A 703 -7.33 -2.80 -20.60
CA GLN A 703 -7.25 -4.05 -21.36
C GLN A 703 -7.85 -5.20 -20.55
N ASN A 704 -8.73 -5.98 -21.18
CA ASN A 704 -9.37 -7.12 -20.54
C ASN A 704 -8.47 -8.35 -20.62
N PRO A 705 -8.11 -9.01 -19.52
CA PRO A 705 -7.32 -10.22 -19.53
C PRO A 705 -8.02 -11.39 -20.24
N ASP A 706 -9.35 -11.46 -20.22
CA ASP A 706 -10.10 -12.53 -20.89
C ASP A 706 -9.84 -12.59 -22.41
N ASP A 707 -9.78 -11.42 -23.06
CA ASP A 707 -9.56 -11.34 -24.52
C ASP A 707 -8.15 -11.84 -24.88
N LEU A 708 -7.19 -11.58 -24.01
CA LEU A 708 -5.80 -12.01 -24.19
C LEU A 708 -5.63 -13.51 -23.93
N VAL A 709 -6.26 -14.03 -22.87
CA VAL A 709 -6.26 -15.47 -22.58
C VAL A 709 -6.94 -16.25 -23.69
N GLU A 710 -8.06 -15.75 -24.21
CA GLU A 710 -8.75 -16.40 -25.34
C GLU A 710 -7.88 -16.44 -26.60
N LYS A 711 -7.13 -15.38 -26.87
CA LYS A 711 -6.30 -15.27 -28.07
C LYS A 711 -4.95 -15.98 -27.96
N TYR A 712 -4.28 -15.90 -26.80
CA TYR A 712 -2.88 -16.30 -26.63
C TYR A 712 -2.66 -17.39 -25.56
N GLY A 713 -3.62 -17.61 -24.68
CA GLY A 713 -3.52 -18.52 -23.53
C GLY A 713 -3.08 -17.86 -22.24
N ALA A 714 -3.45 -18.50 -21.12
CA ALA A 714 -3.12 -18.05 -19.78
C ALA A 714 -1.61 -18.05 -19.49
N ASP A 715 -0.92 -19.12 -19.86
CA ASP A 715 0.54 -19.22 -19.68
C ASP A 715 1.29 -18.12 -20.44
N THR A 716 0.80 -17.75 -21.63
CA THR A 716 1.38 -16.63 -22.40
C THR A 716 1.20 -15.29 -21.67
N LEU A 717 0.00 -15.01 -21.13
CA LEU A 717 -0.27 -13.78 -20.41
C LEU A 717 0.56 -13.70 -19.11
N ARG A 718 0.62 -14.78 -18.33
CA ARG A 718 1.43 -14.87 -17.12
C ARG A 718 2.89 -14.54 -17.38
N MET A 719 3.49 -15.19 -18.37
CA MET A 719 4.89 -14.94 -18.71
C MET A 719 5.11 -13.54 -19.29
N TYR A 720 4.15 -13.02 -20.07
CA TYR A 720 4.28 -11.71 -20.68
C TYR A 720 4.27 -10.58 -19.63
N GLU A 721 3.38 -10.64 -18.64
CA GLU A 721 3.36 -9.65 -17.55
C GLU A 721 4.69 -9.63 -16.78
N MET A 722 5.29 -10.79 -16.54
CA MET A 722 6.62 -10.87 -15.92
C MET A 722 7.74 -10.37 -16.83
N PHE A 723 7.61 -10.56 -18.14
CA PHE A 723 8.62 -10.13 -19.12
C PHE A 723 8.67 -8.62 -19.34
N LEU A 724 7.58 -7.89 -19.08
CA LEU A 724 7.47 -6.43 -19.30
C LEU A 724 8.57 -5.61 -18.58
N GLY A 725 9.12 -6.11 -17.47
CA GLY A 725 10.18 -5.44 -16.71
C GLY A 725 10.21 -5.82 -15.22
N PRO A 726 11.07 -5.20 -14.42
CA PRO A 726 11.15 -5.43 -12.98
C PRO A 726 9.80 -5.23 -12.30
N ILE A 727 9.48 -6.11 -11.33
CA ILE A 727 8.14 -6.13 -10.69
C ILE A 727 7.80 -4.81 -9.99
N GLU A 728 8.76 -4.16 -9.39
CA GLU A 728 8.57 -2.94 -8.58
C GLU A 728 8.39 -1.66 -9.43
N LEU A 729 8.71 -1.71 -10.73
CA LEU A 729 8.62 -0.55 -11.60
C LEU A 729 7.29 -0.49 -12.35
N SER A 730 6.73 0.71 -12.46
CA SER A 730 5.60 0.96 -13.37
C SER A 730 6.05 0.80 -14.82
N LYS A 731 5.20 0.21 -15.67
CA LYS A 731 5.55 -0.16 -17.04
C LYS A 731 4.37 0.02 -17.99
N PRO A 732 4.61 0.48 -19.23
CA PRO A 732 3.56 0.59 -20.24
C PRO A 732 3.13 -0.80 -20.74
N TRP A 733 1.83 -0.97 -20.96
CA TRP A 733 1.30 -2.14 -21.64
C TRP A 733 1.48 -1.99 -23.15
N ASP A 734 2.09 -3.04 -23.77
CA ASP A 734 2.20 -3.18 -25.23
C ASP A 734 1.62 -4.51 -25.69
N THR A 735 0.46 -4.47 -26.33
CA THR A 735 -0.22 -5.67 -26.81
C THR A 735 0.57 -6.43 -27.89
N ASN A 736 1.49 -5.77 -28.60
CA ASN A 736 2.27 -6.43 -29.68
C ASN A 736 3.37 -7.35 -29.11
N GLY A 737 3.92 -7.05 -27.94
CA GLY A 737 5.00 -7.82 -27.31
C GLY A 737 4.59 -9.23 -26.88
N ILE A 738 3.31 -9.48 -26.60
CA ILE A 738 2.80 -10.77 -26.15
C ILE A 738 3.01 -11.91 -27.16
N GLU A 739 3.02 -11.58 -28.46
CA GLU A 739 3.26 -12.58 -29.53
C GLU A 739 4.66 -13.23 -29.44
N GLY A 740 5.64 -12.49 -28.93
CA GLY A 740 7.00 -13.01 -28.70
C GLY A 740 7.01 -14.15 -27.70
N VAL A 741 6.27 -13.98 -26.59
CA VAL A 741 6.13 -15.00 -25.55
C VAL A 741 5.31 -16.19 -26.04
N HIS A 742 4.24 -15.95 -26.80
CA HIS A 742 3.44 -17.03 -27.40
C HIS A 742 4.27 -17.91 -28.36
N ARG A 743 5.13 -17.29 -29.20
CA ARG A 743 6.07 -18.01 -30.05
C ARG A 743 7.11 -18.80 -29.26
N PHE A 744 7.57 -18.28 -28.14
CA PHE A 744 8.47 -18.97 -27.22
C PHE A 744 7.84 -20.27 -26.70
N LEU A 745 6.59 -20.22 -26.18
CA LEU A 745 5.91 -21.43 -25.67
C LEU A 745 5.72 -22.49 -26.78
N LYS A 746 5.44 -22.08 -28.02
CA LYS A 746 5.43 -23.00 -29.17
C LYS A 746 6.80 -23.63 -29.43
N LYS A 747 7.90 -22.87 -29.29
CA LYS A 747 9.26 -23.43 -29.41
C LYS A 747 9.57 -24.40 -28.27
N PHE A 748 9.17 -24.06 -27.04
CA PHE A 748 9.35 -24.93 -25.88
C PHE A 748 8.59 -26.25 -26.05
N TRP A 749 7.35 -26.22 -26.55
CA TRP A 749 6.57 -27.41 -26.90
C TRP A 749 7.32 -28.32 -27.90
N ARG A 750 7.96 -27.73 -28.92
CA ARG A 750 8.71 -28.45 -29.95
C ARG A 750 9.91 -29.21 -29.41
N LEU A 751 10.55 -28.80 -28.33
CA LEU A 751 11.64 -29.54 -27.71
C LEU A 751 11.24 -30.97 -27.28
N PHE A 752 9.97 -31.19 -27.00
CA PHE A 752 9.42 -32.47 -26.52
C PHE A 752 8.76 -33.29 -27.62
N HIS A 753 8.84 -32.85 -28.88
CA HIS A 753 8.16 -33.49 -30.00
C HIS A 753 9.09 -33.69 -31.20
N GLN A 754 8.86 -34.80 -31.94
CA GLN A 754 9.53 -35.10 -33.22
C GLN A 754 8.56 -34.94 -34.40
N ASN A 755 9.07 -35.08 -35.63
CA ASN A 755 8.29 -35.11 -36.87
C ASN A 755 7.31 -33.91 -36.99
N ASP A 756 7.86 -32.69 -37.00
CA ASP A 756 7.06 -31.43 -37.10
C ASP A 756 5.95 -31.31 -36.03
N ASN A 757 6.26 -31.71 -34.81
CA ASN A 757 5.38 -31.69 -33.61
C ASN A 757 4.28 -32.80 -33.63
N SER A 758 4.41 -33.83 -34.42
CA SER A 758 3.39 -34.90 -34.52
C SER A 758 3.48 -35.93 -33.40
N GLU A 759 4.66 -36.17 -32.81
CA GLU A 759 4.90 -37.24 -31.85
C GLU A 759 5.70 -36.77 -30.66
N PHE A 760 5.21 -37.06 -29.42
CA PHE A 760 5.93 -36.79 -28.17
C PHE A 760 7.09 -37.78 -28.04
N TYR A 761 8.29 -37.28 -27.82
CA TYR A 761 9.48 -38.12 -27.70
C TYR A 761 10.54 -37.53 -26.77
N LEU A 762 11.05 -38.36 -25.84
CA LEU A 762 12.18 -38.04 -24.97
C LEU A 762 13.21 -39.21 -25.04
N SER A 763 14.45 -38.90 -25.40
CA SER A 763 15.55 -39.86 -25.37
C SER A 763 16.06 -40.07 -23.94
N THR A 764 16.45 -41.33 -23.63
CA THR A 764 17.13 -41.71 -22.40
C THR A 764 18.66 -41.72 -22.53
N ASP A 765 19.19 -41.28 -23.67
CA ASP A 765 20.64 -41.15 -23.87
C ASP A 765 21.24 -40.13 -22.89
N LYS A 766 22.50 -40.33 -22.56
CA LYS A 766 23.22 -39.38 -21.68
C LYS A 766 23.34 -38.00 -22.35
N PRO A 767 23.07 -36.92 -21.59
CA PRO A 767 23.28 -35.57 -22.09
C PRO A 767 24.75 -35.30 -22.43
N SER A 768 24.96 -34.42 -23.41
CA SER A 768 26.29 -33.86 -23.69
C SER A 768 26.69 -32.83 -22.62
N ALA A 769 27.99 -32.56 -22.53
CA ALA A 769 28.50 -31.52 -21.62
C ALA A 769 27.91 -30.13 -21.91
N GLN A 770 27.64 -29.84 -23.18
CA GLN A 770 27.02 -28.56 -23.59
C GLN A 770 25.57 -28.47 -23.14
N GLU A 771 24.78 -29.53 -23.29
CA GLU A 771 23.38 -29.57 -22.81
C GLU A 771 23.31 -29.43 -21.28
N LEU A 772 24.20 -30.13 -20.54
CA LEU A 772 24.32 -29.99 -19.08
C LEU A 772 24.69 -28.57 -18.68
N LYS A 773 25.65 -27.95 -19.37
CA LYS A 773 26.07 -26.58 -19.13
C LYS A 773 24.90 -25.59 -19.27
N ILE A 774 24.09 -25.71 -20.33
CA ILE A 774 22.90 -24.88 -20.56
C ILE A 774 21.90 -25.07 -19.40
N LEU A 775 21.59 -26.32 -19.04
CA LEU A 775 20.64 -26.61 -17.96
C LEU A 775 21.10 -26.04 -16.64
N HIS A 776 22.34 -26.31 -16.22
CA HIS A 776 22.82 -25.88 -14.90
C HIS A 776 23.00 -24.36 -14.79
N LYS A 777 23.40 -23.68 -15.88
CA LYS A 777 23.35 -22.21 -15.95
C LYS A 777 21.92 -21.69 -15.77
N THR A 778 20.94 -22.34 -16.38
CA THR A 778 19.53 -21.98 -16.26
C THR A 778 19.01 -22.21 -14.84
N ILE A 779 19.31 -23.37 -14.22
CA ILE A 779 18.94 -23.67 -12.82
C ILE A 779 19.44 -22.56 -11.89
N LYS A 780 20.75 -22.25 -11.97
CA LYS A 780 21.36 -21.23 -11.09
C LYS A 780 20.74 -19.85 -11.30
N LYS A 781 20.61 -19.43 -12.55
CA LYS A 781 20.08 -18.09 -12.89
C LYS A 781 18.63 -17.93 -12.48
N VAL A 782 17.76 -18.92 -12.76
CA VAL A 782 16.34 -18.87 -12.40
C VAL A 782 16.15 -18.93 -10.89
N GLN A 783 16.97 -19.72 -10.16
CA GLN A 783 16.93 -19.73 -8.71
C GLN A 783 17.28 -18.35 -8.13
N ASP A 784 18.37 -17.74 -8.58
CA ASP A 784 18.82 -16.43 -8.10
C ASP A 784 17.81 -15.32 -8.45
N ASP A 785 17.18 -15.40 -9.62
CA ASP A 785 16.17 -14.45 -10.07
C ASP A 785 14.87 -14.58 -9.27
N ASN A 786 14.41 -15.80 -8.96
CA ASN A 786 13.24 -16.03 -8.12
C ASN A 786 13.45 -15.44 -6.71
N GLU A 787 14.58 -15.72 -6.05
CA GLU A 787 14.86 -15.19 -4.70
C GLU A 787 14.92 -13.65 -4.66
N ARG A 788 15.26 -13.00 -5.79
CA ARG A 788 15.33 -11.54 -5.92
C ARG A 788 14.10 -10.91 -6.57
N PHE A 789 13.07 -11.69 -6.91
CA PHE A 789 11.89 -11.22 -7.65
C PHE A 789 12.22 -10.60 -9.02
N SER A 790 13.30 -11.04 -9.65
CA SER A 790 13.76 -10.59 -10.98
C SER A 790 13.17 -11.47 -12.10
N PHE A 791 11.85 -11.61 -12.12
CA PHE A 791 11.15 -12.55 -13.01
C PHE A 791 11.34 -12.26 -14.51
N ASN A 792 11.53 -11.00 -14.88
CA ASN A 792 11.79 -10.60 -16.27
C ASN A 792 13.08 -11.20 -16.84
N THR A 793 14.13 -11.30 -16.03
CA THR A 793 15.40 -11.92 -16.42
C THR A 793 15.30 -13.44 -16.45
N ALA A 794 14.51 -14.04 -15.57
CA ALA A 794 14.21 -15.48 -15.62
C ALA A 794 13.47 -15.86 -16.90
N VAL A 795 12.46 -15.09 -17.35
CA VAL A 795 11.77 -15.32 -18.62
C VAL A 795 12.73 -15.26 -19.80
N SER A 796 13.62 -14.27 -19.84
CA SER A 796 14.66 -14.17 -20.87
C SER A 796 15.60 -15.38 -20.85
N THR A 797 15.96 -15.87 -19.66
CA THR A 797 16.82 -17.04 -19.47
C THR A 797 16.18 -18.31 -20.08
N PHE A 798 14.87 -18.51 -19.85
CA PHE A 798 14.14 -19.61 -20.48
C PHE A 798 14.13 -19.51 -22.01
N MET A 799 13.96 -18.31 -22.56
CA MET A 799 13.98 -18.09 -24.01
C MET A 799 15.36 -18.44 -24.63
N ILE A 800 16.44 -18.03 -23.96
CA ILE A 800 17.82 -18.32 -24.40
C ILE A 800 18.07 -19.82 -24.33
N ALA A 801 17.84 -20.46 -23.18
CA ALA A 801 18.06 -21.91 -23.02
C ALA A 801 17.26 -22.74 -24.02
N THR A 802 16.01 -22.37 -24.29
CA THR A 802 15.18 -23.05 -25.29
C THR A 802 15.75 -22.94 -26.70
N ASN A 803 16.23 -21.77 -27.12
CA ASN A 803 16.86 -21.60 -28.43
C ASN A 803 18.16 -22.41 -28.54
N GLU A 804 19.05 -22.34 -27.55
CA GLU A 804 20.31 -23.10 -27.54
C GLU A 804 20.07 -24.61 -27.57
N LEU A 805 19.08 -25.13 -26.84
CA LEU A 805 18.73 -26.54 -26.84
C LEU A 805 18.09 -26.98 -28.18
N LEU A 806 17.31 -26.12 -28.84
CA LEU A 806 16.79 -26.36 -30.18
C LEU A 806 17.92 -26.43 -31.22
N ASP A 807 18.91 -25.57 -31.14
CA ASP A 807 20.08 -25.56 -32.05
C ASP A 807 20.93 -26.84 -31.89
N LEU A 808 20.98 -27.35 -30.63
CA LEU A 808 21.62 -28.65 -30.34
C LEU A 808 20.73 -29.87 -30.67
N GLN A 809 19.49 -29.64 -31.11
CA GLN A 809 18.48 -30.67 -31.31
C GLN A 809 18.29 -31.59 -30.10
N CYS A 810 18.38 -30.99 -28.89
CA CYS A 810 18.29 -31.68 -27.62
C CYS A 810 16.89 -32.28 -27.41
N ASN A 811 16.86 -33.59 -27.14
CA ASN A 811 15.65 -34.35 -26.84
C ASN A 811 15.83 -35.21 -25.57
N LYS A 812 16.83 -34.87 -24.74
CA LYS A 812 17.23 -35.69 -23.58
C LYS A 812 16.27 -35.49 -22.42
N ARG A 813 15.73 -36.58 -21.87
CA ARG A 813 14.85 -36.59 -20.70
C ARG A 813 15.47 -35.88 -19.53
N ASP A 814 16.77 -36.16 -19.24
CA ASP A 814 17.51 -35.60 -18.08
C ASP A 814 17.80 -34.09 -18.21
N ILE A 815 17.57 -33.49 -19.38
CA ILE A 815 17.66 -32.05 -19.61
C ILE A 815 16.27 -31.40 -19.61
N LEU A 816 15.33 -31.98 -20.37
CA LEU A 816 14.05 -31.32 -20.65
C LEU A 816 13.07 -31.39 -19.46
N LEU A 817 13.06 -32.47 -18.68
CA LEU A 817 12.19 -32.53 -17.50
C LEU A 817 12.62 -31.58 -16.40
N PRO A 818 13.90 -31.48 -16.00
CA PRO A 818 14.33 -30.41 -15.04
C PRO A 818 13.99 -28.99 -15.57
N LEU A 819 14.15 -28.76 -16.89
CA LEU A 819 13.80 -27.45 -17.46
C LEU A 819 12.28 -27.19 -17.40
N ALA A 820 11.43 -28.22 -17.60
CA ALA A 820 9.98 -28.13 -17.44
C ALA A 820 9.60 -27.83 -15.98
N ILE A 821 10.28 -28.44 -14.98
CA ILE A 821 10.07 -28.13 -13.54
C ILE A 821 10.36 -26.66 -13.26
N LEU A 822 11.47 -26.11 -13.76
CA LEU A 822 11.79 -24.69 -13.58
C LEU A 822 10.73 -23.78 -14.20
N LEU A 823 10.27 -24.09 -15.42
CA LEU A 823 9.30 -23.28 -16.15
C LEU A 823 7.88 -23.39 -15.55
N SER A 824 7.57 -24.46 -14.79
CA SER A 824 6.22 -24.73 -14.28
C SER A 824 5.69 -23.63 -13.33
N ALA A 825 6.57 -22.89 -12.70
CA ALA A 825 6.19 -21.72 -11.90
C ALA A 825 5.62 -20.59 -12.78
N TYR A 826 6.11 -20.44 -13.99
CA TYR A 826 5.74 -19.35 -14.92
C TYR A 826 4.62 -19.76 -15.88
N ALA A 827 4.69 -20.98 -16.43
CA ALA A 827 3.76 -21.53 -17.41
C ALA A 827 3.25 -22.91 -16.94
N PRO A 828 2.35 -22.94 -15.93
CA PRO A 828 1.98 -24.17 -15.26
C PRO A 828 1.21 -25.16 -16.15
N HIS A 829 0.38 -24.68 -17.08
CA HIS A 829 -0.48 -25.58 -17.86
C HIS A 829 0.30 -26.38 -18.89
N ILE A 830 1.15 -25.73 -19.68
CA ILE A 830 1.98 -26.39 -20.68
C ILE A 830 2.94 -27.41 -20.05
N THR A 831 3.53 -27.05 -18.91
CA THR A 831 4.50 -27.90 -18.23
C THR A 831 3.86 -29.09 -17.54
N GLU A 832 2.66 -28.93 -16.98
CA GLU A 832 1.87 -30.04 -16.43
C GLU A 832 1.54 -31.08 -17.54
N GLU A 833 1.10 -30.59 -18.70
CA GLU A 833 0.83 -31.50 -19.85
C GLU A 833 2.07 -32.26 -20.29
N LEU A 834 3.20 -31.59 -20.46
CA LEU A 834 4.46 -32.20 -20.84
C LEU A 834 4.98 -33.21 -19.83
N TRP A 835 4.79 -32.89 -18.53
CA TRP A 835 5.16 -33.76 -17.40
C TRP A 835 4.38 -35.08 -17.42
N HIS A 836 3.08 -35.00 -17.67
CA HIS A 836 2.22 -36.19 -17.77
C HIS A 836 2.45 -36.99 -19.06
N LEU A 837 2.70 -36.34 -20.19
CA LEU A 837 3.09 -36.99 -21.43
C LEU A 837 4.41 -37.77 -21.29
N ALA A 838 5.31 -37.28 -20.39
CA ALA A 838 6.55 -38.03 -20.05
C ALA A 838 6.33 -39.25 -19.15
N GLY A 839 5.07 -39.58 -18.81
CA GLY A 839 4.70 -40.77 -18.03
C GLY A 839 4.69 -40.58 -16.52
N ASN A 840 4.85 -39.34 -16.01
CA ASN A 840 4.73 -39.07 -14.57
C ASN A 840 3.25 -39.07 -14.15
N LYS A 841 2.94 -39.66 -13.01
CA LYS A 841 1.55 -39.79 -12.51
C LYS A 841 1.13 -38.65 -11.55
N ASN A 842 2.09 -38.12 -10.80
CA ASN A 842 1.85 -37.02 -9.86
C ASN A 842 1.93 -35.68 -10.61
N SER A 843 1.34 -34.64 -10.04
CA SER A 843 1.46 -33.29 -10.58
C SER A 843 2.91 -32.78 -10.55
N ILE A 844 3.29 -31.96 -11.54
CA ILE A 844 4.58 -31.27 -11.56
C ILE A 844 4.75 -30.32 -10.36
N VAL A 845 3.66 -29.92 -9.72
CA VAL A 845 3.65 -29.10 -8.49
C VAL A 845 4.41 -29.78 -7.35
N ASP A 846 4.39 -31.11 -7.30
CA ASP A 846 5.06 -31.92 -6.27
C ASP A 846 6.51 -32.28 -6.62
N ALA A 847 6.98 -31.88 -7.81
CA ALA A 847 8.35 -32.17 -8.25
C ALA A 847 9.36 -31.30 -7.45
N ASN A 848 10.48 -31.95 -7.07
CA ASN A 848 11.55 -31.21 -6.40
C ASN A 848 12.26 -30.27 -7.36
N TYR A 849 12.62 -29.09 -6.87
CA TYR A 849 13.42 -28.12 -7.61
C TYR A 849 14.77 -28.73 -8.02
N PRO A 850 15.19 -28.62 -9.28
CA PRO A 850 16.44 -29.20 -9.76
C PRO A 850 17.66 -28.64 -9.01
N ILE A 851 18.58 -29.53 -8.64
CA ILE A 851 19.79 -29.17 -7.88
C ILE A 851 20.85 -28.64 -8.85
N PHE A 852 21.42 -27.48 -8.52
CA PHE A 852 22.55 -26.91 -9.28
C PHE A 852 23.84 -27.66 -9.02
N ASP A 853 24.52 -28.07 -10.09
CA ASP A 853 25.88 -28.65 -10.05
C ASP A 853 26.87 -27.67 -10.69
N ALA A 854 27.78 -27.14 -9.86
CA ALA A 854 28.79 -26.17 -10.30
C ALA A 854 29.78 -26.78 -11.31
N SER A 855 30.08 -28.10 -11.21
CA SER A 855 31.02 -28.76 -12.11
C SER A 855 30.58 -28.75 -13.58
N CYS A 856 29.27 -28.70 -13.82
CA CYS A 856 28.68 -28.62 -15.17
C CYS A 856 28.87 -27.25 -15.84
N VAL A 857 29.16 -26.21 -15.11
CA VAL A 857 29.27 -24.83 -15.62
C VAL A 857 30.70 -24.30 -15.58
N GLU A 858 31.65 -25.07 -15.02
CA GLU A 858 33.05 -24.71 -15.05
C GLU A 858 33.55 -24.64 -16.48
N GLU A 859 34.24 -23.54 -16.80
CA GLU A 859 34.89 -23.39 -18.08
C GLU A 859 36.12 -24.27 -18.12
N THR A 860 36.06 -25.39 -18.82
CA THR A 860 37.22 -26.28 -19.02
C THR A 860 38.16 -25.75 -20.08
N SER A 861 37.66 -24.90 -20.99
CA SER A 861 38.43 -24.26 -22.05
C SER A 861 38.01 -22.82 -22.30
N HIS A 862 38.86 -22.06 -22.92
CA HIS A 862 38.61 -20.67 -23.33
C HIS A 862 39.14 -20.44 -24.75
N ILE A 863 38.34 -19.74 -25.57
CA ILE A 863 38.74 -19.36 -26.94
C ILE A 863 39.52 -18.04 -26.83
N TYR A 864 40.84 -18.18 -27.04
CA TYR A 864 41.72 -17.00 -27.09
C TYR A 864 41.80 -16.41 -28.49
N PRO A 865 41.46 -15.13 -28.68
CA PRO A 865 41.92 -14.41 -29.88
C PRO A 865 43.45 -14.27 -29.84
N ILE A 866 44.12 -14.77 -30.89
CA ILE A 866 45.56 -14.65 -31.05
C ILE A 866 45.86 -13.49 -31.98
N SER A 867 46.54 -12.50 -31.46
CA SER A 867 46.94 -11.28 -32.18
C SER A 867 48.42 -11.26 -32.46
N PHE A 868 48.77 -10.67 -33.59
CA PHE A 868 50.16 -10.35 -34.00
C PHE A 868 50.32 -8.83 -34.05
N ASN A 869 51.23 -8.29 -33.23
CA ASN A 869 51.41 -6.84 -33.10
C ASN A 869 50.13 -6.07 -32.91
N GLY A 870 49.19 -6.60 -32.04
CA GLY A 870 47.90 -5.98 -31.71
C GLY A 870 46.76 -6.24 -32.71
N LYS A 871 47.00 -6.93 -33.84
CA LYS A 871 45.91 -7.29 -34.80
C LYS A 871 45.58 -8.78 -34.66
N THR A 872 44.32 -9.08 -34.28
CA THR A 872 43.80 -10.44 -34.17
C THR A 872 43.81 -11.13 -35.55
N ARG A 873 44.35 -12.34 -35.60
CA ARG A 873 44.49 -13.15 -36.83
C ARG A 873 43.88 -14.52 -36.74
N LEU A 874 43.86 -15.09 -35.53
CA LEU A 874 43.41 -16.45 -35.28
C LEU A 874 42.57 -16.48 -34.00
N GLN A 875 41.78 -17.54 -33.83
CA GLN A 875 41.17 -17.93 -32.59
C GLN A 875 41.49 -19.39 -32.31
N ARG A 876 41.86 -19.69 -31.05
CA ARG A 876 42.16 -21.06 -30.61
C ARG A 876 41.61 -21.31 -29.23
N GLU A 877 41.07 -22.51 -29.08
CA GLU A 877 40.55 -22.96 -27.80
C GLU A 877 41.65 -23.67 -27.01
N PHE A 878 41.83 -23.24 -25.74
CA PHE A 878 42.80 -23.85 -24.82
C PHE A 878 42.13 -24.13 -23.48
N SER A 879 42.55 -25.21 -22.79
CA SER A 879 42.11 -25.51 -21.45
C SER A 879 42.47 -24.39 -20.49
N VAL A 880 41.49 -24.04 -19.60
CA VAL A 880 41.70 -23.01 -18.53
C VAL A 880 42.66 -23.50 -17.42
N GLN A 881 42.93 -24.79 -17.35
CA GLN A 881 43.87 -25.40 -16.40
C GLN A 881 45.33 -25.26 -16.81
N LEU A 882 45.62 -24.86 -18.06
CA LEU A 882 46.97 -24.66 -18.54
C LEU A 882 47.65 -23.48 -17.85
N THR A 883 48.87 -23.70 -17.38
CA THR A 883 49.72 -22.62 -16.91
C THR A 883 50.07 -21.70 -18.08
N GLN A 884 50.44 -20.47 -17.78
CA GLN A 884 50.83 -19.49 -18.80
C GLN A 884 51.96 -19.98 -19.69
N LYS A 885 52.89 -20.76 -19.13
CA LYS A 885 54.01 -21.35 -19.85
C LYS A 885 53.62 -22.48 -20.77
N GLU A 886 52.71 -23.37 -20.35
CA GLU A 886 52.11 -24.42 -21.20
C GLU A 886 51.28 -23.83 -22.34
N LEU A 887 50.51 -22.81 -22.05
CA LEU A 887 49.71 -22.10 -23.04
C LEU A 887 50.60 -21.43 -24.11
N GLU A 888 51.68 -20.79 -23.71
CA GLU A 888 52.68 -20.23 -24.58
C GLU A 888 53.30 -21.31 -25.50
N THR A 889 53.67 -22.45 -24.93
CA THR A 889 54.26 -23.58 -25.66
C THR A 889 53.29 -24.10 -26.70
N LEU A 890 52.00 -24.30 -26.36
CA LEU A 890 50.97 -24.79 -27.28
C LEU A 890 50.67 -23.80 -28.39
N VAL A 891 50.58 -22.51 -28.05
CA VAL A 891 50.38 -21.44 -29.04
C VAL A 891 51.50 -21.39 -30.06
N LEU A 892 52.76 -21.52 -29.62
CA LEU A 892 53.91 -21.57 -30.52
C LEU A 892 54.02 -22.85 -31.34
N ALA A 893 53.44 -23.96 -30.86
CA ALA A 893 53.39 -25.20 -31.59
C ALA A 893 52.29 -25.23 -32.67
N ASP A 894 51.32 -24.30 -32.68
CA ASP A 894 50.25 -24.23 -33.63
C ASP A 894 50.75 -23.90 -35.05
N ALA A 895 50.42 -24.74 -36.01
CA ALA A 895 50.87 -24.62 -37.37
C ALA A 895 50.47 -23.32 -38.10
N GLU A 896 49.32 -22.74 -37.75
CA GLU A 896 48.86 -21.45 -38.32
C GLU A 896 49.56 -20.27 -37.64
N VAL A 897 49.86 -20.37 -36.34
CA VAL A 897 50.65 -19.37 -35.61
C VAL A 897 52.06 -19.34 -36.24
N GLN A 898 52.65 -20.50 -36.55
CA GLN A 898 53.96 -20.59 -37.22
C GLN A 898 53.96 -19.94 -38.60
N LYS A 899 52.89 -20.09 -39.39
CA LYS A 899 52.77 -19.38 -40.69
C LYS A 899 52.78 -17.86 -40.53
N TRP A 900 52.11 -17.35 -39.49
CA TRP A 900 52.09 -15.92 -39.20
C TRP A 900 53.42 -15.41 -38.65
N LEU A 901 54.21 -16.25 -38.00
CA LEU A 901 55.57 -15.92 -37.54
C LEU A 901 56.58 -15.80 -38.69
N ASP A 902 56.35 -16.48 -39.83
CA ASP A 902 57.22 -16.40 -41.01
C ASP A 902 58.69 -16.65 -40.66
N ASN A 903 58.97 -17.76 -39.90
CA ASN A 903 60.28 -18.12 -39.36
C ASN A 903 60.97 -17.08 -38.44
N LYS A 904 60.25 -16.09 -37.97
CA LYS A 904 60.76 -15.10 -36.98
C LYS A 904 60.53 -15.57 -35.55
N THR A 905 61.51 -15.33 -34.69
CA THR A 905 61.34 -15.61 -33.27
C THR A 905 60.54 -14.45 -32.61
N PRO A 906 59.48 -14.74 -31.84
CA PRO A 906 58.75 -13.70 -31.13
C PRO A 906 59.65 -12.95 -30.14
N LYS A 907 59.57 -11.63 -30.14
CA LYS A 907 60.26 -10.81 -29.15
C LYS A 907 59.60 -10.96 -27.78
N ARG A 908 58.29 -11.10 -27.76
CA ARG A 908 57.48 -11.26 -26.54
C ARG A 908 56.13 -11.85 -26.85
N ILE A 909 55.61 -12.73 -25.97
CA ILE A 909 54.25 -13.20 -25.96
C ILE A 909 53.57 -12.66 -24.73
N ILE A 910 52.43 -11.92 -24.91
CA ILE A 910 51.66 -11.33 -23.83
C ILE A 910 50.36 -12.14 -23.77
N ILE A 911 50.21 -12.90 -22.69
CA ILE A 911 49.02 -13.67 -22.42
C ILE A 911 48.24 -12.96 -21.32
N VAL A 912 47.01 -12.51 -21.65
CA VAL A 912 46.05 -12.01 -20.66
C VAL A 912 45.07 -13.13 -20.41
N PRO A 913 45.08 -13.77 -19.22
CA PRO A 913 44.23 -14.93 -18.94
C PRO A 913 42.75 -14.65 -19.24
N LYS A 914 42.10 -15.59 -19.94
CA LYS A 914 40.68 -15.49 -20.36
C LYS A 914 40.34 -14.24 -21.17
N LYS A 915 41.29 -13.66 -21.90
CA LYS A 915 41.05 -12.46 -22.75
C LYS A 915 41.72 -12.56 -24.13
N ILE A 916 43.04 -12.54 -24.17
CA ILE A 916 43.76 -12.44 -25.46
C ILE A 916 45.19 -12.95 -25.32
N ILE A 917 45.71 -13.50 -26.41
CA ILE A 917 47.13 -13.78 -26.60
C ILE A 917 47.70 -12.84 -27.66
N ASN A 918 48.68 -12.02 -27.34
CA ASN A 918 49.32 -11.12 -28.31
C ASN A 918 50.78 -11.46 -28.50
N ILE A 919 51.16 -11.82 -29.72
CA ILE A 919 52.51 -12.19 -30.14
C ILE A 919 53.15 -10.93 -30.75
N VAL A 920 54.22 -10.47 -30.19
CA VAL A 920 55.00 -9.33 -30.70
C VAL A 920 56.22 -9.90 -31.45
N VAL A 921 56.24 -9.62 -32.74
CA VAL A 921 57.29 -10.12 -33.67
C VAL A 921 58.29 -9.02 -34.03
#